data_f072564a74dd82ee4b324cc8e193bead
#
_entry.id   f072564a74dd82ee4b324cc8e193bead
#
_cell.length_a   1.000
_cell.length_b   1.000
_cell.length_c   1.000
_cell.angle_alpha   90.00
_cell.angle_beta   90.00
_cell.angle_gamma   90.00
#
_symmetry.space_group_name_H-M   'P 1'
#
loop_
_entity.id
_entity.type
_entity.pdbx_description
1 polymer ?
#
loop_
_entity_poly.entity_id
_entity_poly.type
_entity_poly.pdbx_seq_one_letter_code
_entity_poly.pdbx_strand_id
1 'polypeptide(L)'
;MSHRAFWFAARLTAVVAVVFLPTPSSGQTPVPAGAIAAPTEDDILRFKMPTVTVTAQKEPEDRQKVPVSVTAVTRETIDAAGIRLVSEAAILSPNTIFTESTARKLSSARVRGIGSSPNNPAVTTYLDGVPQLNANSSSVELLDVDRIEFVRGPQSALFGRNALGGLINVVSSRPSMAGWTGSLALPFANYGAWTVRGGVSGPVLKDRLAIGFSAAQVSRDGFTINDVTGHDLDSRSAFSVKGQALWVPAANWEARVIVTGEHARDGDYGLHDVAALRANPFHAARDFEGSTDRGIVGTTIQVRRSGGPLVFSSTTGIVKWTTRDRTDLDYTLQPLLQRDNAEEDLQFTQELRVASAEQAPIALSDSAHLRWQAGVFLFSQGYQQDAVNSFSPFVVAPFPVSQHSPRSALDDDGVGLFGQATVTLATRFDVSAGARFDHESKDATLETFYEPQIAPPSRVDAEKGFSSVSPQVSAAWRVGSAHTLYGTVGRGFKAGGFNAASPAGREAYDEEQTWNIEGGVKTEWAGGRVTANAAVFHIDWDDLQLNVPDPAVPAQFFIANVGGATSNGVELEIAARAAPGLDLFTAIGYTKARFGAGSVSGPIGIEGNLVPFTPDYTVSVGAQYSRLVGTATVHGRVDVARSGAFQYDEANSLGQDAYTLVHLRGGYTARRWLAEVFVRNAFDTAYIPFALPYPNLAPSGFLGEMGAPRTFGASVGVRF
;
A
#
# COMPACT_ATOMS: atom_id res chain seq x y z
N MET A 1 -8.67 -22.85 -13.43
CA MET A 1 -9.36 -21.70 -14.09
C MET A 1 -10.85 -21.94 -13.99
N SER A 2 -11.53 -21.23 -13.13
CA SER A 2 -12.99 -21.35 -13.07
C SER A 2 -13.57 -20.79 -14.38
N HIS A 3 -14.41 -21.58 -15.06
CA HIS A 3 -15.05 -21.20 -16.31
C HIS A 3 -15.92 -19.92 -16.18
N ARG A 4 -16.32 -19.53 -14.97
CA ARG A 4 -17.18 -18.38 -14.68
C ARG A 4 -16.44 -17.04 -14.84
N ALA A 5 -15.23 -16.90 -14.34
CA ALA A 5 -14.45 -15.65 -14.45
C ALA A 5 -14.15 -15.27 -15.90
N PHE A 6 -13.90 -16.26 -16.76
CA PHE A 6 -13.64 -16.04 -18.20
C PHE A 6 -14.89 -15.54 -18.94
N TRP A 7 -16.08 -16.07 -18.60
CA TRP A 7 -17.34 -15.68 -19.24
C TRP A 7 -17.83 -14.30 -18.79
N PHE A 8 -17.56 -13.90 -17.54
CA PHE A 8 -17.91 -12.58 -17.04
C PHE A 8 -17.05 -11.50 -17.70
N ALA A 9 -15.74 -11.72 -17.80
CA ALA A 9 -14.81 -10.83 -18.51
C ALA A 9 -15.15 -10.72 -20.01
N ALA A 10 -15.49 -11.84 -20.68
CA ALA A 10 -15.85 -11.86 -22.10
C ALA A 10 -17.18 -11.14 -22.39
N ARG A 11 -18.15 -11.17 -21.48
CA ARG A 11 -19.43 -10.46 -21.64
C ARG A 11 -19.32 -8.96 -21.40
N LEU A 12 -18.45 -8.51 -20.48
CA LEU A 12 -18.19 -7.09 -20.23
C LEU A 12 -17.36 -6.43 -21.34
N THR A 13 -16.41 -7.13 -21.92
CA THR A 13 -15.60 -6.60 -23.03
C THR A 13 -16.45 -6.25 -24.26
N ALA A 14 -17.52 -6.99 -24.51
CA ALA A 14 -18.47 -6.72 -25.61
C ALA A 14 -19.32 -5.46 -25.40
N VAL A 15 -19.59 -5.07 -24.14
CA VAL A 15 -20.40 -3.87 -23.83
C VAL A 15 -19.58 -2.57 -23.91
N VAL A 16 -18.27 -2.62 -23.65
CA VAL A 16 -17.38 -1.44 -23.71
C VAL A 16 -17.02 -1.06 -25.14
N ALA A 17 -17.03 -2.00 -26.10
CA ALA A 17 -16.62 -1.75 -27.49
C ALA A 17 -17.62 -0.97 -28.34
N VAL A 18 -18.86 -0.79 -27.90
CA VAL A 18 -19.96 -0.22 -28.75
C VAL A 18 -20.15 1.29 -28.57
N VAL A 19 -19.54 1.97 -27.58
CA VAL A 19 -19.93 3.36 -27.26
C VAL A 19 -19.00 4.46 -27.83
N PHE A 20 -17.83 4.14 -28.42
CA PHE A 20 -16.83 5.18 -28.73
C PHE A 20 -16.22 5.13 -30.14
N LEU A 21 -16.95 5.67 -31.13
CA LEU A 21 -16.33 6.13 -32.38
C LEU A 21 -16.21 7.66 -32.33
N PRO A 22 -15.01 8.24 -32.52
CA PRO A 22 -14.81 9.69 -32.45
C PRO A 22 -15.24 10.40 -33.76
N THR A 23 -16.02 11.48 -33.62
CA THR A 23 -16.18 12.47 -34.67
C THR A 23 -15.09 13.54 -34.54
N PRO A 24 -14.41 13.96 -35.61
CA PRO A 24 -13.34 14.94 -35.51
C PRO A 24 -13.90 16.37 -35.29
N SER A 25 -13.44 17.03 -34.22
CA SER A 25 -13.65 18.48 -34.02
C SER A 25 -12.31 19.20 -33.90
N SER A 26 -12.25 20.37 -34.48
CA SER A 26 -11.08 21.20 -34.65
C SER A 26 -10.76 22.07 -33.44
N GLY A 27 -9.51 21.98 -32.98
CA GLY A 27 -8.69 23.07 -32.46
C GLY A 27 -8.87 23.57 -31.04
N GLN A 28 -8.03 23.11 -30.14
CA GLN A 28 -7.46 23.90 -29.02
C GLN A 28 -6.07 23.36 -28.64
N THR A 29 -5.14 24.25 -28.32
CA THR A 29 -3.74 23.95 -28.04
C THR A 29 -3.57 23.27 -26.68
N PRO A 30 -2.77 22.19 -26.55
CA PRO A 30 -2.48 21.52 -25.29
C PRO A 30 -1.56 22.35 -24.40
N VAL A 31 -1.83 22.34 -23.09
CA VAL A 31 -0.90 22.83 -22.06
C VAL A 31 0.29 21.85 -21.99
N PRO A 32 1.55 22.29 -22.09
CA PRO A 32 2.70 21.39 -22.12
C PRO A 32 2.91 20.71 -20.77
N ALA A 33 2.95 19.38 -20.76
CA ALA A 33 3.47 18.60 -19.66
C ALA A 33 4.99 18.82 -19.59
N GLY A 34 5.48 19.43 -18.49
CA GLY A 34 6.88 19.77 -18.34
C GLY A 34 7.79 18.53 -18.28
N ALA A 35 8.79 18.50 -19.13
CA ALA A 35 9.94 17.63 -18.98
C ALA A 35 10.64 17.95 -17.64
N ILE A 36 10.94 16.94 -16.84
CA ILE A 36 11.71 17.12 -15.60
C ILE A 36 13.18 17.34 -16.01
N ALA A 37 13.54 18.60 -16.19
CA ALA A 37 14.93 19.03 -16.23
C ALA A 37 15.54 18.85 -14.84
N ALA A 38 16.85 18.64 -14.76
CA ALA A 38 17.56 18.78 -13.48
C ALA A 38 17.17 20.14 -12.86
N PRO A 39 17.00 20.22 -11.52
CA PRO A 39 16.59 21.44 -10.87
C PRO A 39 17.49 22.59 -11.33
N THR A 40 16.90 23.61 -11.90
CA THR A 40 17.61 24.81 -12.34
C THR A 40 17.98 25.65 -11.13
N GLU A 41 18.88 26.62 -11.30
CA GLU A 41 19.22 27.60 -10.25
C GLU A 41 17.94 28.29 -9.71
N ASP A 42 16.96 28.58 -10.58
CA ASP A 42 15.66 29.13 -10.23
C ASP A 42 14.82 28.15 -9.37
N ASP A 43 14.91 26.85 -9.57
CA ASP A 43 14.19 25.86 -8.77
C ASP A 43 14.78 25.74 -7.35
N ILE A 44 16.10 25.86 -7.22
CA ILE A 44 16.80 25.89 -5.94
C ILE A 44 16.53 27.23 -5.21
N LEU A 45 16.33 28.31 -5.93
CA LEU A 45 16.08 29.65 -5.39
C LEU A 45 14.59 29.96 -5.15
N ARG A 46 13.67 29.09 -5.59
CA ARG A 46 12.23 29.30 -5.33
C ARG A 46 11.94 29.24 -3.84
N PHE A 47 11.40 30.33 -3.30
CA PHE A 47 11.07 30.42 -1.88
C PHE A 47 9.67 29.87 -1.54
N LYS A 48 8.81 29.65 -2.53
CA LYS A 48 7.47 29.07 -2.32
C LYS A 48 7.51 27.53 -2.47
N MET A 49 6.86 26.82 -1.55
CA MET A 49 6.62 25.39 -1.73
C MET A 49 5.75 25.12 -2.94
N PRO A 50 6.03 24.09 -3.74
CA PRO A 50 5.21 23.74 -4.88
C PRO A 50 3.81 23.34 -4.45
N THR A 51 2.80 23.67 -5.24
CA THR A 51 1.45 23.14 -5.06
C THR A 51 1.46 21.64 -5.35
N VAL A 52 0.99 20.84 -4.38
CA VAL A 52 0.94 19.39 -4.51
C VAL A 52 -0.49 18.99 -4.86
N THR A 53 -0.65 18.41 -6.05
CA THR A 53 -1.94 17.87 -6.51
C THR A 53 -2.10 16.43 -6.01
N VAL A 54 -3.26 16.11 -5.46
CA VAL A 54 -3.65 14.77 -5.01
C VAL A 54 -4.92 14.32 -5.70
N THR A 55 -5.16 13.02 -5.73
CA THR A 55 -6.37 12.39 -6.29
C THR A 55 -7.20 11.67 -5.22
N ALA A 56 -7.07 12.11 -3.96
CA ALA A 56 -7.77 11.57 -2.79
C ALA A 56 -9.31 11.57 -2.92
N GLN A 57 -9.87 12.40 -3.81
CA GLN A 57 -11.31 12.42 -4.14
C GLN A 57 -11.60 11.99 -5.60
N LYS A 58 -10.72 11.18 -6.18
CA LYS A 58 -10.79 10.66 -7.58
C LYS A 58 -10.64 11.73 -8.68
N GLU A 59 -10.58 13.00 -8.35
CA GLU A 59 -10.22 14.10 -9.25
C GLU A 59 -8.95 14.79 -8.75
N PRO A 60 -8.11 15.33 -9.66
CA PRO A 60 -6.92 16.09 -9.27
C PRO A 60 -7.31 17.37 -8.54
N GLU A 61 -6.93 17.52 -7.31
CA GLU A 61 -7.19 18.69 -6.47
C GLU A 61 -5.94 19.12 -5.70
N ASP A 62 -5.87 20.40 -5.33
CA ASP A 62 -4.81 20.93 -4.47
C ASP A 62 -4.92 20.32 -3.07
N ARG A 63 -3.85 19.69 -2.58
CA ARG A 63 -3.78 19.06 -1.25
C ARG A 63 -4.27 19.98 -0.13
N GLN A 64 -4.03 21.28 -0.23
CA GLN A 64 -4.41 22.26 0.79
C GLN A 64 -5.91 22.57 0.80
N LYS A 65 -6.68 22.14 -0.21
CA LYS A 65 -8.12 22.39 -0.32
C LYS A 65 -8.99 21.17 -0.06
N VAL A 66 -8.43 19.97 -0.13
CA VAL A 66 -9.16 18.72 0.05
C VAL A 66 -9.56 18.52 1.52
N PRO A 67 -10.85 18.27 1.87
CA PRO A 67 -11.31 18.10 3.25
C PRO A 67 -11.01 16.68 3.82
N VAL A 68 -9.76 16.23 3.69
CA VAL A 68 -9.30 14.93 4.18
C VAL A 68 -7.80 15.02 4.53
N SER A 69 -7.38 14.22 5.53
CA SER A 69 -5.97 14.07 5.86
C SER A 69 -5.23 13.30 4.75
N VAL A 70 -4.28 13.94 4.08
CA VAL A 70 -3.50 13.33 3.02
C VAL A 70 -2.03 13.78 3.06
N THR A 71 -1.13 12.80 3.06
CA THR A 71 0.31 13.01 2.84
C THR A 71 0.64 12.64 1.42
N ALA A 72 1.27 13.54 0.67
CA ALA A 72 1.75 13.26 -0.68
C ALA A 72 3.28 13.29 -0.70
N VAL A 73 3.87 12.13 -0.97
CA VAL A 73 5.31 11.97 -1.17
C VAL A 73 5.60 12.13 -2.65
N THR A 74 6.15 13.28 -3.03
CA THR A 74 6.39 13.64 -4.44
C THR A 74 7.61 12.92 -5.01
N ARG A 75 7.75 12.93 -6.35
CA ARG A 75 8.90 12.36 -7.05
C ARG A 75 10.23 12.87 -6.52
N GLU A 76 10.31 14.17 -6.26
CA GLU A 76 11.53 14.81 -5.73
C GLU A 76 11.89 14.23 -4.36
N THR A 77 10.90 14.00 -3.52
CA THR A 77 11.10 13.36 -2.19
C THR A 77 11.46 11.88 -2.33
N ILE A 78 10.81 11.14 -3.25
CA ILE A 78 11.10 9.74 -3.56
C ILE A 78 12.56 9.59 -4.00
N ASP A 79 12.99 10.40 -4.96
CA ASP A 79 14.37 10.39 -5.47
C ASP A 79 15.36 10.81 -4.38
N ALA A 80 15.11 11.92 -3.67
CA ALA A 80 16.04 12.47 -2.68
C ALA A 80 16.19 11.60 -1.42
N ALA A 81 15.14 10.91 -0.99
CA ALA A 81 15.19 9.94 0.12
C ALA A 81 15.63 8.54 -0.35
N GLY A 82 15.66 8.28 -1.66
CA GLY A 82 15.97 6.98 -2.24
C GLY A 82 14.93 5.93 -1.92
N ILE A 83 13.66 6.32 -1.90
CA ILE A 83 12.50 5.46 -1.65
C ILE A 83 12.30 4.53 -2.85
N ARG A 84 12.12 3.23 -2.58
CA ARG A 84 11.94 2.19 -3.59
C ARG A 84 10.71 1.34 -3.37
N LEU A 85 10.23 1.26 -2.13
CA LEU A 85 9.06 0.52 -1.71
C LEU A 85 8.05 1.48 -1.06
N VAL A 86 6.78 1.12 -1.07
CA VAL A 86 5.72 1.89 -0.39
C VAL A 86 5.98 1.96 1.12
N SER A 87 6.48 0.87 1.71
CA SER A 87 6.87 0.79 3.12
C SER A 87 7.89 1.85 3.53
N GLU A 88 8.87 2.13 2.68
CA GLU A 88 9.88 3.17 2.92
C GLU A 88 9.28 4.60 2.89
N ALA A 89 8.23 4.81 2.09
CA ALA A 89 7.53 6.09 2.03
C ALA A 89 6.60 6.32 3.23
N ALA A 90 6.09 5.26 3.84
CA ALA A 90 5.12 5.32 4.93
C ALA A 90 5.63 6.06 6.17
N ILE A 91 6.96 6.04 6.42
CA ILE A 91 7.59 6.78 7.53
C ILE A 91 7.36 8.30 7.45
N LEU A 92 7.04 8.84 6.28
CA LEU A 92 6.77 10.26 6.06
C LEU A 92 5.31 10.64 6.31
N SER A 93 4.43 9.67 6.61
CA SER A 93 3.00 9.88 6.89
C SER A 93 2.70 9.62 8.36
N PRO A 94 2.07 10.58 9.09
CA PRO A 94 1.74 10.40 10.50
C PRO A 94 0.78 9.21 10.68
N ASN A 95 0.88 8.51 11.81
CA ASN A 95 0.01 7.38 12.18
C ASN A 95 -0.13 6.32 11.07
N THR A 96 0.89 6.21 10.21
CA THR A 96 0.95 5.24 9.12
C THR A 96 2.15 4.34 9.32
N ILE A 97 1.92 3.03 9.31
CA ILE A 97 2.96 2.01 9.38
C ILE A 97 2.74 1.05 8.22
N PHE A 98 3.79 0.74 7.53
CA PHE A 98 3.81 -0.34 6.56
C PHE A 98 4.95 -1.28 6.97
N THR A 99 4.58 -2.45 7.47
CA THR A 99 5.55 -3.47 7.84
C THR A 99 5.95 -4.24 6.59
N GLU A 100 7.21 -4.13 6.20
CA GLU A 100 7.80 -4.95 5.16
C GLU A 100 8.39 -6.20 5.81
N SER A 101 7.85 -7.37 5.47
CA SER A 101 8.32 -8.66 5.95
C SER A 101 9.19 -9.37 4.91
N THR A 102 10.07 -10.26 5.34
CA THR A 102 10.79 -11.19 4.47
C THR A 102 9.79 -12.11 3.76
N ALA A 103 8.75 -12.55 4.45
CA ALA A 103 7.55 -13.12 3.83
C ALA A 103 6.71 -12.00 3.21
N ARG A 104 6.92 -11.64 1.93
CA ARG A 104 6.25 -10.48 1.29
C ARG A 104 4.73 -10.47 1.46
N LYS A 105 4.09 -11.66 1.55
CA LYS A 105 2.66 -11.82 1.78
C LYS A 105 2.20 -11.38 3.19
N LEU A 106 3.11 -11.25 4.13
CA LEU A 106 2.83 -10.74 5.48
C LEU A 106 3.02 -9.22 5.58
N SER A 107 3.56 -8.60 4.53
CA SER A 107 3.72 -7.14 4.48
C SER A 107 2.36 -6.46 4.42
N SER A 108 2.11 -5.53 5.32
CA SER A 108 0.80 -4.88 5.44
C SER A 108 0.90 -3.43 5.92
N ALA A 109 -0.07 -2.62 5.45
CA ALA A 109 -0.24 -1.25 5.89
C ALA A 109 -1.21 -1.15 7.07
N ARG A 110 -0.93 -0.23 7.98
CA ARG A 110 -1.82 0.19 9.07
C ARG A 110 -1.90 1.71 9.10
N VAL A 111 -3.09 2.24 9.27
CA VAL A 111 -3.35 3.67 9.37
C VAL A 111 -4.24 3.92 10.58
N ARG A 112 -3.79 4.77 11.52
CA ARG A 112 -4.54 5.11 12.74
C ARG A 112 -4.92 3.86 13.58
N GLY A 113 -4.07 2.84 13.57
CA GLY A 113 -4.31 1.54 14.22
C GLY A 113 -5.12 0.56 13.38
N ILE A 114 -5.80 1.00 12.33
CA ILE A 114 -6.58 0.13 11.44
C ILE A 114 -5.64 -0.57 10.48
N GLY A 115 -5.64 -1.88 10.52
CA GLY A 115 -4.90 -2.75 9.63
C GLY A 115 -5.47 -4.14 9.72
N SER A 116 -5.12 -5.01 8.81
CA SER A 116 -5.78 -6.30 8.69
C SER A 116 -4.83 -7.45 8.48
N SER A 117 -5.43 -8.61 8.35
CA SER A 117 -4.71 -9.79 7.88
C SER A 117 -4.19 -9.56 6.46
N PRO A 118 -3.07 -10.18 6.08
CA PRO A 118 -2.45 -9.99 4.78
C PRO A 118 -3.37 -10.26 3.59
N ASN A 119 -4.22 -11.29 3.69
CA ASN A 119 -5.08 -11.72 2.59
C ASN A 119 -6.29 -10.82 2.35
N ASN A 120 -6.65 -9.96 3.29
CA ASN A 120 -7.80 -9.04 3.15
C ASN A 120 -7.45 -7.68 3.77
N PRO A 121 -6.84 -6.76 3.02
CA PRO A 121 -6.33 -5.50 3.55
C PRO A 121 -7.48 -4.56 3.98
N ALA A 122 -7.31 -3.84 5.10
CA ALA A 122 -8.20 -2.75 5.52
C ALA A 122 -7.68 -1.37 5.07
N VAL A 123 -6.45 -1.33 4.56
CA VAL A 123 -5.84 -0.18 3.89
C VAL A 123 -5.39 -0.66 2.51
N THR A 124 -6.14 -0.31 1.48
CA THR A 124 -5.88 -0.79 0.11
C THR A 124 -4.83 0.07 -0.57
N THR A 125 -3.85 -0.58 -1.20
CA THR A 125 -2.93 0.08 -2.13
C THR A 125 -3.54 0.12 -3.52
N TYR A 126 -3.58 1.30 -4.11
CA TYR A 126 -3.97 1.52 -5.51
C TYR A 126 -2.72 1.76 -6.35
N LEU A 127 -2.59 1.05 -7.45
CA LEU A 127 -1.56 1.29 -8.46
C LEU A 127 -2.23 1.88 -9.70
N ASP A 128 -1.99 3.16 -9.97
CA ASP A 128 -2.61 3.87 -11.11
C ASP A 128 -4.15 3.71 -11.17
N GLY A 129 -4.81 3.79 -10.01
CA GLY A 129 -6.26 3.71 -9.89
C GLY A 129 -6.84 2.29 -9.85
N VAL A 130 -6.01 1.24 -9.93
CA VAL A 130 -6.41 -0.16 -9.77
C VAL A 130 -6.14 -0.61 -8.35
N PRO A 131 -7.17 -1.01 -7.57
CA PRO A 131 -6.98 -1.53 -6.22
C PRO A 131 -6.24 -2.87 -6.26
N GLN A 132 -5.32 -3.07 -5.33
CA GLN A 132 -4.68 -4.35 -5.08
C GLN A 132 -5.50 -5.08 -4.00
N LEU A 133 -6.32 -6.04 -4.41
CA LEU A 133 -7.27 -6.70 -3.52
C LEU A 133 -6.62 -7.71 -2.58
N ASN A 134 -5.35 -8.06 -2.84
CA ASN A 134 -4.53 -8.91 -1.98
C ASN A 134 -3.19 -8.24 -1.67
N ALA A 135 -2.65 -8.46 -0.46
CA ALA A 135 -1.36 -7.90 -0.04
C ALA A 135 -0.18 -8.37 -0.92
N ASN A 136 -0.24 -9.59 -1.47
CA ASN A 136 0.79 -10.13 -2.36
C ASN A 136 1.06 -9.24 -3.58
N SER A 137 0.05 -8.52 -4.09
CA SER A 137 0.20 -7.63 -5.24
C SER A 137 0.53 -6.17 -4.87
N SER A 138 0.54 -5.81 -3.58
CA SER A 138 0.72 -4.43 -3.11
C SER A 138 2.17 -4.05 -2.78
N SER A 139 3.01 -5.01 -2.38
CA SER A 139 4.44 -4.78 -2.06
C SER A 139 5.30 -5.06 -3.29
N VAL A 140 5.46 -4.04 -4.15
CA VAL A 140 6.21 -4.11 -5.42
C VAL A 140 7.28 -3.02 -5.48
N GLU A 141 8.31 -3.25 -6.31
CA GLU A 141 9.33 -2.24 -6.59
C GLU A 141 8.73 -1.03 -7.32
N LEU A 142 8.95 0.16 -6.80
CA LEU A 142 8.45 1.40 -7.37
C LEU A 142 9.27 1.80 -8.60
N LEU A 143 8.66 1.71 -9.79
CA LEU A 143 9.26 2.10 -11.06
C LEU A 143 8.55 3.33 -11.62
N ASP A 144 9.30 4.39 -11.90
CA ASP A 144 8.83 5.62 -12.55
C ASP A 144 7.54 6.16 -11.93
N VAL A 145 7.61 6.46 -10.64
CA VAL A 145 6.49 6.99 -9.83
C VAL A 145 6.55 8.51 -9.79
N ASP A 146 5.40 9.16 -9.98
CA ASP A 146 5.21 10.59 -9.83
C ASP A 146 5.02 10.98 -8.36
N ARG A 147 4.17 10.23 -7.65
CA ARG A 147 3.91 10.46 -6.23
C ARG A 147 3.24 9.25 -5.57
N ILE A 148 3.30 9.24 -4.24
CA ILE A 148 2.57 8.32 -3.39
C ILE A 148 1.68 9.15 -2.47
N GLU A 149 0.38 8.87 -2.46
CA GLU A 149 -0.59 9.56 -1.61
C GLU A 149 -1.04 8.60 -0.50
N PHE A 150 -0.83 8.98 0.76
CA PHE A 150 -1.38 8.30 1.94
C PHE A 150 -2.63 9.07 2.37
N VAL A 151 -3.80 8.53 2.07
CA VAL A 151 -5.10 9.10 2.46
C VAL A 151 -5.55 8.40 3.72
N ARG A 152 -5.65 9.14 4.83
CA ARG A 152 -5.94 8.59 6.15
C ARG A 152 -7.42 8.76 6.52
N GLY A 153 -7.94 7.79 7.26
CA GLY A 153 -9.35 7.67 7.61
C GLY A 153 -10.18 7.02 6.51
N PRO A 154 -11.37 6.51 6.81
CA PRO A 154 -12.23 5.78 5.90
C PRO A 154 -12.52 6.54 4.60
N GLN A 155 -12.37 5.84 3.47
CA GLN A 155 -12.59 6.37 2.13
C GLN A 155 -13.61 5.53 1.34
N SER A 156 -14.40 4.69 2.02
CA SER A 156 -15.30 3.73 1.35
C SER A 156 -16.38 4.38 0.51
N ALA A 157 -16.79 5.62 0.80
CA ALA A 157 -17.81 6.36 0.02
C ALA A 157 -17.42 6.57 -1.45
N LEU A 158 -16.11 6.63 -1.78
CA LEU A 158 -15.63 6.76 -3.16
C LEU A 158 -14.84 5.55 -3.63
N PHE A 159 -14.05 4.93 -2.75
CA PHE A 159 -13.14 3.86 -3.11
C PHE A 159 -13.69 2.45 -2.83
N GLY A 160 -14.75 2.34 -2.00
CA GLY A 160 -15.45 1.10 -1.72
C GLY A 160 -14.77 0.20 -0.70
N ARG A 161 -14.82 -1.10 -0.95
CA ARG A 161 -14.30 -2.13 -0.05
C ARG A 161 -12.84 -1.88 0.33
N ASN A 162 -12.47 -2.32 1.53
CA ASN A 162 -11.09 -2.35 2.00
C ASN A 162 -10.41 -0.96 2.11
N ALA A 163 -11.18 0.13 2.12
CA ALA A 163 -10.72 1.47 2.44
C ALA A 163 -11.18 1.90 3.84
N LEU A 164 -11.12 0.97 4.79
CA LEU A 164 -11.62 1.10 6.17
C LEU A 164 -10.75 2.06 7.01
N GLY A 165 -9.43 1.90 6.94
CA GLY A 165 -8.45 2.77 7.62
C GLY A 165 -7.94 3.91 6.76
N GLY A 166 -8.13 3.79 5.45
CA GLY A 166 -7.60 4.70 4.45
C GLY A 166 -7.14 3.97 3.19
N LEU A 167 -6.36 4.64 2.37
CA LEU A 167 -5.75 4.04 1.19
C LEU A 167 -4.37 4.62 0.90
N ILE A 168 -3.59 3.87 0.13
CA ILE A 168 -2.31 4.30 -0.41
C ILE A 168 -2.44 4.33 -1.93
N ASN A 169 -2.25 5.49 -2.54
CA ASN A 169 -2.38 5.65 -3.98
C ASN A 169 -1.01 5.94 -4.61
N VAL A 170 -0.51 5.00 -5.40
CA VAL A 170 0.75 5.12 -6.14
C VAL A 170 0.41 5.56 -7.56
N VAL A 171 0.88 6.74 -7.94
CA VAL A 171 0.63 7.33 -9.25
C VAL A 171 1.92 7.30 -10.05
N SER A 172 1.90 6.63 -11.19
CA SER A 172 3.04 6.57 -12.11
C SER A 172 3.21 7.86 -12.90
N SER A 173 4.46 8.21 -13.17
CA SER A 173 4.79 9.32 -14.07
C SER A 173 4.21 9.07 -15.46
N ARG A 174 3.79 10.15 -16.09
CA ARG A 174 3.26 10.09 -17.46
C ARG A 174 4.42 10.06 -18.47
N PRO A 175 4.32 9.28 -19.54
CA PRO A 175 5.30 9.34 -20.62
C PRO A 175 5.47 10.77 -21.18
N SER A 176 6.71 11.18 -21.41
CA SER A 176 7.03 12.53 -21.86
C SER A 176 6.58 12.75 -23.32
N MET A 177 5.78 13.81 -23.54
CA MET A 177 5.41 14.28 -24.89
C MET A 177 6.42 15.30 -25.46
N ALA A 178 7.26 15.91 -24.60
CA ALA A 178 8.14 17.00 -24.98
C ALA A 178 9.43 16.51 -25.67
N GLY A 179 9.97 15.37 -25.26
CA GLY A 179 11.21 14.83 -25.80
C GLY A 179 11.58 13.52 -25.13
N TRP A 180 12.60 12.86 -25.66
CA TRP A 180 13.14 11.65 -25.05
C TRP A 180 13.98 12.00 -23.81
N THR A 181 13.69 11.30 -22.73
CA THR A 181 14.41 11.38 -21.46
C THR A 181 14.75 9.97 -21.01
N GLY A 182 15.84 9.81 -20.31
CA GLY A 182 16.23 8.51 -19.79
C GLY A 182 17.11 8.62 -18.55
N SER A 183 17.18 7.53 -17.80
CA SER A 183 18.01 7.40 -16.61
C SER A 183 18.52 5.97 -16.46
N LEU A 184 19.72 5.86 -15.90
CA LEU A 184 20.30 4.59 -15.42
C LEU A 184 20.96 4.87 -14.09
N ALA A 185 20.75 4.03 -13.09
CA ALA A 185 21.40 4.10 -11.79
C ALA A 185 21.85 2.72 -11.33
N LEU A 186 23.03 2.68 -10.68
CA LEU A 186 23.73 1.48 -10.21
C LEU A 186 24.08 1.65 -8.72
N PRO A 187 23.14 1.45 -7.81
CA PRO A 187 23.41 1.40 -6.37
C PRO A 187 24.08 0.09 -5.95
N PHE A 188 25.05 0.21 -5.05
CA PHE A 188 25.74 -0.89 -4.36
C PHE A 188 25.75 -0.64 -2.87
N ALA A 189 25.66 -1.69 -2.05
CA ALA A 189 25.71 -1.59 -0.60
C ALA A 189 26.35 -2.84 0.04
N ASN A 190 26.58 -2.79 1.35
CA ASN A 190 26.94 -3.97 2.13
C ASN A 190 25.86 -5.06 2.01
N TYR A 191 26.09 -6.26 2.52
CA TYR A 191 25.30 -7.48 2.32
C TYR A 191 25.16 -7.87 0.84
N GLY A 192 26.24 -7.75 0.07
CA GLY A 192 26.24 -8.09 -1.35
C GLY A 192 25.21 -7.34 -2.19
N ALA A 193 24.62 -6.26 -1.65
CA ALA A 193 23.50 -5.60 -2.29
C ALA A 193 23.92 -4.83 -3.54
N TRP A 194 23.20 -5.07 -4.64
CA TRP A 194 23.36 -4.31 -5.87
C TRP A 194 22.01 -4.12 -6.56
N THR A 195 21.92 -3.04 -7.31
CA THR A 195 20.74 -2.75 -8.13
C THR A 195 21.18 -2.21 -9.48
N VAL A 196 20.49 -2.65 -10.54
CA VAL A 196 20.52 -1.97 -11.84
C VAL A 196 19.10 -1.50 -12.10
N ARG A 197 18.93 -0.18 -12.23
CA ARG A 197 17.60 0.37 -12.54
C ARG A 197 17.72 1.46 -13.57
N GLY A 198 16.75 1.50 -14.49
CA GLY A 198 16.72 2.53 -15.52
C GLY A 198 15.37 2.65 -16.19
N GLY A 199 15.25 3.70 -16.95
CA GLY A 199 14.04 3.95 -17.73
C GLY A 199 14.29 4.92 -18.86
N VAL A 200 13.40 4.88 -19.85
CA VAL A 200 13.39 5.78 -20.99
C VAL A 200 11.94 6.14 -21.32
N SER A 201 11.69 7.39 -21.67
CA SER A 201 10.37 7.89 -22.04
C SER A 201 10.48 8.96 -23.11
N GLY A 202 9.54 8.96 -24.06
CA GLY A 202 9.55 9.98 -25.11
C GLY A 202 8.42 9.83 -26.11
N PRO A 203 8.24 10.86 -26.99
CA PRO A 203 7.22 10.87 -28.00
C PRO A 203 7.57 9.96 -29.19
N VAL A 204 6.61 9.11 -29.58
CA VAL A 204 6.64 8.35 -30.83
C VAL A 204 5.98 9.14 -31.95
N LEU A 205 4.85 9.77 -31.63
CA LEU A 205 4.17 10.73 -32.50
C LEU A 205 4.02 12.02 -31.71
N LYS A 206 4.59 13.10 -32.25
CA LYS A 206 4.58 14.42 -31.60
C LYS A 206 3.16 14.79 -31.16
N ASP A 207 3.02 15.20 -29.90
CA ASP A 207 1.79 15.66 -29.24
C ASP A 207 0.62 14.63 -29.26
N ARG A 208 0.85 13.38 -29.71
CA ARG A 208 -0.21 12.37 -29.85
C ARG A 208 0.08 11.04 -29.16
N LEU A 209 1.32 10.55 -29.27
CA LEU A 209 1.67 9.24 -28.69
C LEU A 209 3.06 9.32 -28.06
N ALA A 210 3.11 9.05 -26.77
CA ALA A 210 4.36 8.85 -26.04
C ALA A 210 4.39 7.47 -25.40
N ILE A 211 5.59 6.92 -25.28
CA ILE A 211 5.84 5.64 -24.61
C ILE A 211 6.87 5.83 -23.49
N GLY A 212 6.80 4.96 -22.51
CA GLY A 212 7.76 4.85 -21.43
C GLY A 212 8.08 3.39 -21.12
N PHE A 213 9.32 3.12 -20.77
CA PHE A 213 9.76 1.81 -20.31
C PHE A 213 10.71 2.00 -19.13
N SER A 214 10.53 1.21 -18.08
CA SER A 214 11.39 1.20 -16.89
C SER A 214 11.62 -0.22 -16.43
N ALA A 215 12.81 -0.51 -15.92
CA ALA A 215 13.14 -1.81 -15.36
C ALA A 215 14.10 -1.65 -14.16
N ALA A 216 14.03 -2.61 -13.25
CA ALA A 216 14.98 -2.76 -12.16
C ALA A 216 15.28 -4.24 -11.90
N GLN A 217 16.56 -4.56 -11.66
CA GLN A 217 17.02 -5.78 -11.02
C GLN A 217 17.62 -5.39 -9.68
N VAL A 218 17.10 -5.99 -8.62
CA VAL A 218 17.55 -5.78 -7.24
C VAL A 218 18.05 -7.12 -6.70
N SER A 219 19.18 -7.13 -5.99
CA SER A 219 19.68 -8.32 -5.30
C SER A 219 20.37 -7.91 -4.01
N ARG A 220 20.23 -8.73 -2.97
CA ARG A 220 21.04 -8.69 -1.74
C ARG A 220 21.12 -10.07 -1.10
N ASP A 221 22.19 -10.30 -0.36
CA ASP A 221 22.32 -11.43 0.56
C ASP A 221 21.33 -11.28 1.73
N GLY A 222 21.09 -12.32 2.50
CA GLY A 222 20.29 -12.29 3.70
C GLY A 222 20.92 -11.42 4.81
N PHE A 223 20.09 -10.97 5.72
CA PHE A 223 20.54 -10.36 6.97
C PHE A 223 20.67 -11.40 8.09
N THR A 224 19.85 -12.45 8.04
CA THR A 224 19.76 -13.49 9.06
C THR A 224 20.58 -14.71 8.64
N ILE A 225 21.51 -15.13 9.49
CA ILE A 225 22.36 -16.29 9.27
C ILE A 225 21.75 -17.51 9.95
N ASN A 226 21.69 -18.65 9.25
CA ASN A 226 21.39 -19.93 9.84
C ASN A 226 22.65 -20.50 10.51
N ASP A 227 22.68 -20.54 11.82
CA ASP A 227 23.85 -21.01 12.60
C ASP A 227 24.17 -22.50 12.37
N VAL A 228 23.26 -23.28 11.79
CA VAL A 228 23.48 -24.70 11.47
C VAL A 228 24.28 -24.88 10.19
N THR A 229 23.92 -24.11 9.15
CA THR A 229 24.48 -24.25 7.81
C THR A 229 25.53 -23.19 7.51
N GLY A 230 25.47 -22.04 8.18
CA GLY A 230 26.26 -20.86 7.91
C GLY A 230 25.78 -20.05 6.69
N HIS A 231 24.60 -20.37 6.12
CA HIS A 231 24.05 -19.65 4.99
C HIS A 231 23.09 -18.53 5.43
N ASP A 232 22.86 -17.58 4.53
CA ASP A 232 21.89 -16.52 4.71
C ASP A 232 20.48 -17.02 4.40
N LEU A 233 19.50 -16.72 5.27
CA LEU A 233 18.12 -17.15 5.11
C LEU A 233 17.32 -16.20 4.19
N ASP A 234 17.27 -14.91 4.52
CA ASP A 234 16.33 -13.93 3.97
C ASP A 234 16.92 -13.12 2.80
N SER A 235 17.67 -13.77 1.91
CA SER A 235 18.19 -13.14 0.69
C SER A 235 17.05 -12.63 -0.20
N ARG A 236 17.30 -11.57 -0.99
CA ARG A 236 16.31 -11.02 -1.90
C ARG A 236 16.86 -10.86 -3.31
N SER A 237 16.05 -11.25 -4.29
CA SER A 237 16.33 -11.04 -5.71
C SER A 237 15.02 -10.79 -6.45
N ALA A 238 14.89 -9.65 -7.13
CA ALA A 238 13.69 -9.35 -7.90
C ALA A 238 14.02 -8.60 -9.19
N PHE A 239 13.38 -9.02 -10.28
CA PHE A 239 13.35 -8.31 -11.55
C PHE A 239 11.99 -7.71 -11.77
N SER A 240 11.92 -6.40 -11.99
CA SER A 240 10.68 -5.66 -12.18
C SER A 240 10.73 -4.84 -13.46
N VAL A 241 9.62 -4.79 -14.19
CA VAL A 241 9.46 -4.03 -15.43
C VAL A 241 8.16 -3.24 -15.45
N LYS A 242 8.16 -2.10 -16.14
CA LYS A 242 6.98 -1.30 -16.42
C LYS A 242 7.06 -0.72 -17.82
N GLY A 243 6.03 -1.01 -18.64
CA GLY A 243 5.82 -0.40 -19.95
C GLY A 243 4.58 0.49 -19.92
N GLN A 244 4.63 1.64 -20.61
CA GLN A 244 3.52 2.57 -20.67
C GLN A 244 3.36 3.12 -22.09
N ALA A 245 2.10 3.38 -22.50
CA ALA A 245 1.76 4.13 -23.68
C ALA A 245 0.70 5.18 -23.32
N LEU A 246 0.94 6.42 -23.68
CA LEU A 246 0.03 7.55 -23.53
C LEU A 246 -0.39 8.03 -24.92
N TRP A 247 -1.68 7.90 -25.24
CA TRP A 247 -2.24 8.27 -26.50
C TRP A 247 -3.27 9.40 -26.35
N VAL A 248 -3.05 10.48 -27.07
CA VAL A 248 -3.91 11.68 -27.12
C VAL A 248 -4.40 11.86 -28.56
N PRO A 249 -5.45 11.12 -28.99
CA PRO A 249 -5.97 11.18 -30.35
C PRO A 249 -6.58 12.54 -30.70
N ALA A 250 -7.11 13.24 -29.71
CA ALA A 250 -7.67 14.58 -29.81
C ALA A 250 -7.47 15.32 -28.49
N ALA A 251 -7.57 16.65 -28.49
CA ALA A 251 -7.31 17.50 -27.32
C ALA A 251 -8.15 17.17 -26.08
N ASN A 252 -9.31 16.56 -26.27
CA ASN A 252 -10.24 16.19 -25.21
C ASN A 252 -10.27 14.68 -24.91
N TRP A 253 -9.41 13.88 -25.53
CA TRP A 253 -9.32 12.45 -25.30
C TRP A 253 -7.91 12.04 -24.91
N GLU A 254 -7.84 11.20 -23.91
CA GLU A 254 -6.62 10.59 -23.45
C GLU A 254 -6.87 9.11 -23.17
N ALA A 255 -5.97 8.24 -23.64
CA ALA A 255 -5.91 6.86 -23.27
C ALA A 255 -4.50 6.51 -22.79
N ARG A 256 -4.39 5.78 -21.70
CA ARG A 256 -3.13 5.31 -21.14
C ARG A 256 -3.21 3.81 -20.87
N VAL A 257 -2.20 3.09 -21.33
CA VAL A 257 -2.01 1.68 -21.03
C VAL A 257 -0.72 1.55 -20.22
N ILE A 258 -0.79 0.83 -19.11
CA ILE A 258 0.35 0.53 -18.24
C ILE A 258 0.38 -0.97 -18.06
N VAL A 259 1.53 -1.58 -18.31
CA VAL A 259 1.80 -3.00 -18.05
C VAL A 259 2.96 -3.09 -17.09
N THR A 260 2.78 -3.84 -16.01
CA THR A 260 3.81 -4.09 -14.99
C THR A 260 4.07 -5.58 -14.89
N GLY A 261 5.30 -5.94 -14.57
CA GLY A 261 5.69 -7.32 -14.27
C GLY A 261 6.75 -7.35 -13.18
N GLU A 262 6.68 -8.33 -12.30
CA GLU A 262 7.69 -8.64 -11.32
C GLU A 262 7.89 -10.15 -11.23
N HIS A 263 9.15 -10.56 -11.11
CA HIS A 263 9.52 -11.93 -10.73
C HIS A 263 10.56 -11.84 -9.62
N ALA A 264 10.20 -12.35 -8.44
CA ALA A 264 11.04 -12.34 -7.24
C ALA A 264 11.37 -13.78 -6.84
N ARG A 265 12.66 -14.02 -6.54
CA ARG A 265 13.18 -15.25 -5.96
C ARG A 265 13.92 -14.86 -4.69
N ASP A 266 13.24 -15.01 -3.56
CA ASP A 266 13.78 -14.66 -2.25
C ASP A 266 14.19 -15.94 -1.51
N GLY A 267 15.03 -15.81 -0.49
CA GLY A 267 15.34 -16.88 0.46
C GLY A 267 14.13 -17.24 1.35
N ASP A 268 14.38 -17.96 2.41
CA ASP A 268 13.37 -18.29 3.41
C ASP A 268 12.98 -17.08 4.27
N TYR A 269 11.97 -17.22 5.07
CA TYR A 269 11.53 -16.19 6.01
C TYR A 269 12.56 -16.01 7.14
N GLY A 270 12.86 -14.75 7.51
CA GLY A 270 13.74 -14.41 8.64
C GLY A 270 13.11 -14.64 10.01
N LEU A 271 11.98 -15.34 10.08
CA LEU A 271 11.24 -15.61 11.32
C LEU A 271 12.04 -16.52 12.25
N HIS A 272 12.15 -16.18 13.54
CA HIS A 272 12.74 -17.01 14.58
C HIS A 272 12.14 -16.64 15.95
N ASP A 273 12.41 -17.44 16.97
CA ASP A 273 11.95 -17.17 18.35
C ASP A 273 12.37 -15.76 18.81
N VAL A 274 11.40 -14.96 19.30
CA VAL A 274 11.64 -13.54 19.64
C VAL A 274 12.65 -13.39 20.78
N ALA A 275 12.67 -14.28 21.76
CA ALA A 275 13.65 -14.21 22.85
C ALA A 275 15.06 -14.51 22.33
N ALA A 276 15.21 -15.45 21.42
CA ALA A 276 16.48 -15.76 20.77
C ALA A 276 16.96 -14.58 19.90
N LEU A 277 16.09 -13.97 19.09
CA LEU A 277 16.41 -12.78 18.29
C LEU A 277 16.87 -11.58 19.13
N ARG A 278 16.24 -11.38 20.30
CA ARG A 278 16.65 -10.32 21.24
C ARG A 278 18.01 -10.57 21.87
N ALA A 279 18.35 -11.85 22.12
CA ALA A 279 19.64 -12.26 22.67
C ALA A 279 20.76 -12.22 21.64
N ASN A 280 20.47 -12.64 20.40
CA ASN A 280 21.44 -12.70 19.30
C ASN A 280 20.76 -12.25 17.99
N PRO A 281 20.71 -10.94 17.70
CA PRO A 281 20.07 -10.42 16.50
C PRO A 281 20.66 -11.00 15.20
N PHE A 282 19.82 -11.22 14.20
CA PHE A 282 20.19 -11.74 12.87
C PHE A 282 20.79 -13.15 12.87
N HIS A 283 20.47 -13.97 13.87
CA HIS A 283 20.84 -15.38 13.96
C HIS A 283 19.59 -16.23 14.14
N ALA A 284 19.54 -17.34 13.45
CA ALA A 284 18.49 -18.36 13.57
C ALA A 284 19.12 -19.74 13.47
N ALA A 285 18.52 -20.74 14.11
CA ALA A 285 19.00 -22.11 14.06
C ALA A 285 17.88 -23.00 13.53
N ARG A 286 18.05 -23.54 12.29
CA ARG A 286 17.05 -24.35 11.58
C ARG A 286 17.69 -25.51 10.86
N ASP A 287 16.93 -26.62 10.77
CA ASP A 287 17.35 -27.80 10.02
C ASP A 287 17.06 -27.68 8.51
N PHE A 288 16.12 -26.83 8.11
CA PHE A 288 15.70 -26.63 6.72
C PHE A 288 15.77 -25.17 6.31
N GLU A 289 16.24 -24.92 5.07
CA GLU A 289 16.26 -23.59 4.44
C GLU A 289 15.31 -23.59 3.25
N GLY A 290 14.32 -22.72 3.34
CA GLY A 290 13.28 -22.61 2.34
C GLY A 290 13.61 -21.59 1.25
N SER A 291 12.57 -21.21 0.53
CA SER A 291 12.65 -20.18 -0.52
C SER A 291 11.26 -19.68 -0.90
N THR A 292 11.19 -18.47 -1.43
CA THR A 292 9.96 -17.90 -2.00
C THR A 292 10.17 -17.54 -3.47
N ASP A 293 9.28 -18.02 -4.34
CA ASP A 293 9.17 -17.62 -5.74
C ASP A 293 7.84 -16.87 -5.93
N ARG A 294 7.88 -15.62 -6.44
CA ARG A 294 6.69 -14.80 -6.68
C ARG A 294 6.72 -14.18 -8.06
N GLY A 295 5.61 -14.35 -8.80
CA GLY A 295 5.35 -13.67 -10.05
C GLY A 295 4.15 -12.74 -9.94
N ILE A 296 4.25 -11.50 -10.47
CA ILE A 296 3.12 -10.57 -10.58
C ILE A 296 3.10 -9.99 -11.98
N VAL A 297 1.92 -9.93 -12.59
CA VAL A 297 1.67 -9.21 -13.84
C VAL A 297 0.43 -8.35 -13.66
N GLY A 298 0.55 -7.05 -13.95
CA GLY A 298 -0.54 -6.09 -13.90
C GLY A 298 -0.75 -5.39 -15.24
N THR A 299 -1.99 -5.13 -15.60
CA THR A 299 -2.37 -4.30 -16.74
C THR A 299 -3.42 -3.29 -16.30
N THR A 300 -3.14 -2.00 -16.53
CA THR A 300 -4.08 -0.90 -16.29
C THR A 300 -4.36 -0.21 -17.61
N ILE A 301 -5.65 -0.01 -17.92
CA ILE A 301 -6.10 0.77 -19.07
C ILE A 301 -6.96 1.93 -18.54
N GLN A 302 -6.53 3.13 -18.81
CA GLN A 302 -7.24 4.36 -18.43
C GLN A 302 -7.69 5.09 -19.68
N VAL A 303 -8.96 5.49 -19.74
CA VAL A 303 -9.50 6.34 -20.80
C VAL A 303 -10.20 7.52 -20.15
N ARG A 304 -9.87 8.73 -20.57
CA ARG A 304 -10.48 9.96 -20.08
C ARG A 304 -10.93 10.83 -21.24
N ARG A 305 -12.16 11.31 -21.16
CA ARG A 305 -12.70 12.35 -22.05
C ARG A 305 -13.01 13.59 -21.24
N SER A 306 -12.46 14.73 -21.63
CA SER A 306 -12.65 16.04 -21.00
C SER A 306 -12.98 17.09 -22.06
N GLY A 307 -13.01 18.39 -21.70
CA GLY A 307 -13.21 19.49 -22.65
C GLY A 307 -14.67 19.85 -22.93
N GLY A 308 -15.59 19.36 -22.12
CA GLY A 308 -17.01 19.75 -22.09
C GLY A 308 -17.45 19.97 -20.63
N PRO A 309 -18.77 20.13 -20.38
CA PRO A 309 -19.28 20.26 -19.01
C PRO A 309 -19.16 18.99 -18.17
N LEU A 310 -18.92 17.86 -18.83
CA LEU A 310 -18.76 16.54 -18.19
C LEU A 310 -17.40 15.93 -18.54
N VAL A 311 -16.84 15.24 -17.57
CA VAL A 311 -15.65 14.40 -17.69
C VAL A 311 -16.08 12.94 -17.55
N PHE A 312 -15.71 12.11 -18.51
CA PHE A 312 -15.90 10.67 -18.46
C PHE A 312 -14.55 10.00 -18.24
N SER A 313 -14.51 9.04 -17.32
CA SER A 313 -13.31 8.26 -17.02
C SER A 313 -13.66 6.77 -16.96
N SER A 314 -12.78 5.95 -17.51
CA SER A 314 -12.82 4.49 -17.42
C SER A 314 -11.46 4.01 -16.96
N THR A 315 -11.43 3.13 -15.95
CA THR A 315 -10.21 2.46 -15.48
C THR A 315 -10.48 0.97 -15.44
N THR A 316 -9.73 0.22 -16.25
CA THR A 316 -9.77 -1.26 -16.28
C THR A 316 -8.46 -1.78 -15.68
N GLY A 317 -8.55 -2.72 -14.75
CA GLY A 317 -7.42 -3.39 -14.12
C GLY A 317 -7.50 -4.90 -14.30
N ILE A 318 -6.37 -5.53 -14.64
CA ILE A 318 -6.18 -6.97 -14.59
C ILE A 318 -4.88 -7.20 -13.83
N VAL A 319 -4.95 -8.00 -12.76
CA VAL A 319 -3.78 -8.36 -11.95
C VAL A 319 -3.78 -9.87 -11.76
N LYS A 320 -2.66 -10.50 -12.11
CA LYS A 320 -2.40 -11.89 -11.78
C LYS A 320 -1.13 -11.98 -10.94
N TRP A 321 -1.21 -12.75 -9.86
CA TRP A 321 -0.01 -13.11 -9.11
C TRP A 321 0.00 -14.59 -8.77
N THR A 322 1.21 -15.12 -8.57
CA THR A 322 1.48 -16.48 -8.13
C THR A 322 2.59 -16.45 -7.10
N THR A 323 2.49 -17.30 -6.07
CA THR A 323 3.60 -17.55 -5.13
C THR A 323 3.80 -19.03 -4.93
N ARG A 324 5.05 -19.41 -4.69
CA ARG A 324 5.42 -20.70 -4.16
C ARG A 324 6.43 -20.52 -3.04
N ASP A 325 6.01 -20.87 -1.84
CA ASP A 325 6.81 -20.75 -0.63
C ASP A 325 7.15 -22.14 -0.13
N ARG A 326 8.43 -22.39 0.10
CA ARG A 326 8.89 -23.55 0.84
C ARG A 326 9.51 -23.03 2.13
N THR A 327 9.09 -23.54 3.27
CA THR A 327 9.59 -23.06 4.56
C THR A 327 9.65 -24.16 5.61
N ASP A 328 10.59 -24.02 6.51
CA ASP A 328 10.59 -24.71 7.79
C ASP A 328 9.43 -24.17 8.61
N LEU A 329 8.38 -24.98 8.83
CA LEU A 329 7.18 -24.50 9.51
C LEU A 329 7.27 -24.64 11.04
N ASP A 330 8.17 -25.46 11.57
CA ASP A 330 8.41 -25.54 13.01
C ASP A 330 9.47 -24.55 13.51
N TYR A 331 10.27 -23.99 12.61
CA TYR A 331 11.31 -22.98 12.89
C TYR A 331 12.33 -23.41 13.95
N THR A 332 12.65 -24.71 14.01
CA THR A 332 13.55 -25.31 15.01
C THR A 332 14.71 -26.08 14.38
N LEU A 333 15.55 -26.67 15.21
CA LEU A 333 16.62 -27.59 14.81
C LEU A 333 16.12 -29.02 14.51
N GLN A 334 14.86 -29.31 14.82
CA GLN A 334 14.29 -30.63 14.68
C GLN A 334 13.55 -30.76 13.37
N PRO A 335 13.79 -31.80 12.56
CA PRO A 335 13.10 -31.99 11.30
C PRO A 335 11.65 -32.48 11.51
N LEU A 336 10.79 -31.58 12.04
CA LEU A 336 9.44 -31.98 12.43
C LEU A 336 8.43 -31.68 11.32
N LEU A 337 8.48 -30.46 10.74
CA LEU A 337 7.41 -29.98 9.88
C LEU A 337 7.92 -28.98 8.85
N GLN A 338 7.74 -29.32 7.58
CA GLN A 338 8.01 -28.44 6.44
C GLN A 338 6.72 -28.12 5.68
N ARG A 339 6.67 -26.97 5.03
CA ARG A 339 5.54 -26.56 4.18
C ARG A 339 6.01 -26.21 2.77
N ASP A 340 5.29 -26.75 1.77
CA ASP A 340 5.29 -26.26 0.38
C ASP A 340 3.91 -25.66 0.11
N ASN A 341 3.83 -24.34 -0.14
CA ASN A 341 2.58 -23.61 -0.33
C ASN A 341 2.57 -22.94 -1.68
N ALA A 342 1.61 -23.29 -2.53
CA ALA A 342 1.37 -22.67 -3.81
C ALA A 342 0.09 -21.85 -3.76
N GLU A 343 0.16 -20.58 -4.20
CA GLU A 343 -0.98 -19.68 -4.27
C GLU A 343 -1.03 -19.00 -5.63
N GLU A 344 -2.24 -18.81 -6.14
CA GLU A 344 -2.47 -17.96 -7.31
C GLU A 344 -3.75 -17.14 -7.16
N ASP A 345 -3.78 -15.99 -7.83
CA ASP A 345 -4.92 -15.08 -7.85
C ASP A 345 -5.01 -14.39 -9.19
N LEU A 346 -6.22 -14.27 -9.69
CA LEU A 346 -6.55 -13.48 -10.88
C LEU A 346 -7.65 -12.51 -10.54
N GLN A 347 -7.33 -11.23 -10.61
CA GLN A 347 -8.24 -10.12 -10.35
C GLN A 347 -8.58 -9.38 -11.65
N PHE A 348 -9.84 -9.08 -11.84
CA PHE A 348 -10.36 -8.12 -12.83
C PHE A 348 -11.11 -7.00 -12.12
N THR A 349 -10.88 -5.74 -12.54
CA THR A 349 -11.62 -4.58 -12.02
C THR A 349 -12.00 -3.64 -13.16
N GLN A 350 -13.19 -3.03 -13.08
CA GLN A 350 -13.66 -2.00 -13.99
C GLN A 350 -14.31 -0.88 -13.22
N GLU A 351 -13.83 0.34 -13.37
CA GLU A 351 -14.50 1.56 -12.90
C GLU A 351 -14.93 2.41 -14.08
N LEU A 352 -16.19 2.83 -14.08
CA LEU A 352 -16.74 3.82 -15.01
C LEU A 352 -17.23 5.00 -14.19
N ARG A 353 -16.83 6.21 -14.54
CA ARG A 353 -17.18 7.41 -13.79
C ARG A 353 -17.51 8.58 -14.72
N VAL A 354 -18.50 9.36 -14.30
CA VAL A 354 -18.84 10.65 -14.87
C VAL A 354 -18.78 11.73 -13.79
N ALA A 355 -18.20 12.87 -14.11
CA ALA A 355 -18.10 14.00 -13.19
C ALA A 355 -18.38 15.32 -13.91
N SER A 356 -18.88 16.31 -13.19
CA SER A 356 -18.90 17.70 -13.70
C SER A 356 -17.48 18.21 -13.88
N ALA A 357 -17.21 18.90 -14.99
CA ALA A 357 -15.89 19.50 -15.20
C ALA A 357 -15.64 20.64 -14.18
N GLU A 358 -14.40 20.73 -13.67
CA GLU A 358 -14.01 21.77 -12.70
C GLU A 358 -14.28 23.18 -13.23
N GLN A 359 -14.06 23.40 -14.54
CA GLN A 359 -14.23 24.68 -15.21
C GLN A 359 -15.69 25.00 -15.59
N ALA A 360 -16.61 24.04 -15.41
CA ALA A 360 -18.03 24.19 -15.76
C ALA A 360 -18.94 23.63 -14.63
N PRO A 361 -18.82 24.17 -13.40
CA PRO A 361 -19.72 23.80 -12.32
C PRO A 361 -21.15 24.28 -12.66
N ILE A 362 -22.15 23.57 -12.16
CA ILE A 362 -23.56 23.96 -12.30
C ILE A 362 -23.82 25.13 -11.37
N ALA A 363 -24.18 26.30 -11.93
CA ALA A 363 -24.60 27.46 -11.14
C ALA A 363 -25.98 27.20 -10.54
N LEU A 364 -26.07 27.22 -9.20
CA LEU A 364 -27.33 27.16 -8.46
C LEU A 364 -27.85 28.57 -8.16
N SER A 365 -26.93 29.53 -7.96
CA SER A 365 -27.16 30.97 -7.84
C SER A 365 -25.88 31.71 -8.14
N ASP A 366 -25.89 33.06 -8.08
CA ASP A 366 -24.69 33.89 -8.26
C ASP A 366 -23.56 33.57 -7.26
N SER A 367 -23.89 33.01 -6.11
CA SER A 367 -22.93 32.69 -5.04
C SER A 367 -22.83 31.19 -4.71
N ALA A 368 -23.56 30.31 -5.44
CA ALA A 368 -23.60 28.88 -5.16
C ALA A 368 -23.37 28.07 -6.43
N HIS A 369 -22.41 27.14 -6.38
CA HIS A 369 -22.05 26.26 -7.48
C HIS A 369 -22.05 24.80 -7.03
N LEU A 370 -22.56 23.91 -7.89
CA LEU A 370 -22.60 22.46 -7.65
C LEU A 370 -21.57 21.76 -8.55
N ARG A 371 -20.75 20.93 -7.94
CA ARG A 371 -19.94 19.88 -8.61
C ARG A 371 -20.46 18.53 -8.18
N TRP A 372 -20.40 17.54 -9.05
CA TRP A 372 -20.82 16.18 -8.72
C TRP A 372 -20.03 15.14 -9.49
N GLN A 373 -19.98 13.95 -8.97
CA GLN A 373 -19.48 12.75 -9.64
C GLN A 373 -20.34 11.55 -9.29
N ALA A 374 -20.41 10.59 -10.20
CA ALA A 374 -21.06 9.30 -9.99
C ALA A 374 -20.34 8.22 -10.79
N GLY A 375 -20.40 7.00 -10.31
CA GLY A 375 -19.73 5.90 -10.99
C GLY A 375 -20.21 4.53 -10.55
N VAL A 376 -19.75 3.54 -11.31
CA VAL A 376 -19.93 2.12 -11.03
C VAL A 376 -18.55 1.45 -11.01
N PHE A 377 -18.38 0.55 -10.05
CA PHE A 377 -17.19 -0.29 -9.90
C PHE A 377 -17.64 -1.74 -9.94
N LEU A 378 -16.94 -2.55 -10.73
CA LEU A 378 -17.15 -3.98 -10.85
C LEU A 378 -15.83 -4.70 -10.59
N PHE A 379 -15.86 -5.81 -9.91
CA PHE A 379 -14.71 -6.67 -9.77
C PHE A 379 -15.08 -8.15 -9.78
N SER A 380 -14.09 -8.96 -10.16
CA SER A 380 -14.09 -10.41 -10.05
C SER A 380 -12.69 -10.84 -9.63
N GLN A 381 -12.59 -11.74 -8.67
CA GLN A 381 -11.34 -12.27 -8.13
C GLN A 381 -11.47 -13.77 -7.91
N GLY A 382 -10.52 -14.54 -8.43
CA GLY A 382 -10.42 -15.97 -8.18
C GLY A 382 -9.08 -16.30 -7.55
N TYR A 383 -9.09 -16.80 -6.32
CA TYR A 383 -7.93 -17.18 -5.54
C TYR A 383 -7.89 -18.70 -5.34
N GLN A 384 -6.72 -19.28 -5.47
CA GLN A 384 -6.48 -20.71 -5.21
C GLN A 384 -5.25 -20.89 -4.33
N GLN A 385 -5.30 -21.88 -3.45
CA GLN A 385 -4.19 -22.25 -2.57
C GLN A 385 -4.12 -23.78 -2.47
N ASP A 386 -2.90 -24.33 -2.50
CA ASP A 386 -2.60 -25.71 -2.11
C ASP A 386 -1.33 -25.69 -1.24
N ALA A 387 -1.52 -25.92 0.06
CA ALA A 387 -0.44 -26.00 1.03
C ALA A 387 -0.27 -27.45 1.51
N VAL A 388 0.92 -28.00 1.31
CA VAL A 388 1.31 -29.34 1.76
C VAL A 388 2.22 -29.22 2.95
N ASN A 389 1.72 -29.66 4.13
CA ASN A 389 2.48 -29.77 5.36
C ASN A 389 3.05 -31.18 5.46
N SER A 390 4.36 -31.32 5.40
CA SER A 390 5.08 -32.60 5.49
C SER A 390 5.57 -32.85 6.90
N PHE A 391 4.93 -33.80 7.59
CA PHE A 391 5.28 -34.24 8.95
C PHE A 391 6.28 -35.38 8.91
N SER A 392 7.34 -35.28 9.71
CA SER A 392 8.29 -36.36 9.92
C SER A 392 7.67 -37.54 10.75
N PRO A 393 8.27 -38.74 10.70
CA PRO A 393 7.80 -39.85 11.53
C PRO A 393 7.70 -39.47 13.02
N PHE A 394 6.68 -39.99 13.68
CA PHE A 394 6.35 -39.79 15.09
C PHE A 394 5.82 -38.37 15.49
N VAL A 395 5.64 -37.47 14.54
CA VAL A 395 4.96 -36.18 14.81
C VAL A 395 3.44 -36.40 14.89
N VAL A 396 2.83 -36.96 13.83
CA VAL A 396 1.38 -37.22 13.78
C VAL A 396 1.08 -38.72 13.58
N ALA A 397 2.04 -39.51 13.06
CA ALA A 397 1.97 -40.94 12.86
C ALA A 397 3.39 -41.55 12.95
N PRO A 398 3.55 -42.86 13.11
CA PRO A 398 4.87 -43.53 13.16
C PRO A 398 5.59 -43.54 11.79
N PHE A 399 5.04 -42.97 10.77
CA PHE A 399 5.57 -42.85 9.40
C PHE A 399 5.38 -41.41 8.87
N PRO A 400 6.08 -41.00 7.79
CA PRO A 400 5.89 -39.69 7.23
C PRO A 400 4.45 -39.48 6.71
N VAL A 401 3.91 -38.29 6.92
CA VAL A 401 2.55 -37.90 6.49
C VAL A 401 2.59 -36.54 5.81
N SER A 402 1.92 -36.41 4.68
CA SER A 402 1.62 -35.13 4.06
C SER A 402 0.18 -34.72 4.35
N GLN A 403 -0.03 -33.52 4.84
CA GLN A 403 -1.35 -32.91 5.01
C GLN A 403 -1.54 -31.82 3.95
N HIS A 404 -2.57 -31.96 3.14
CA HIS A 404 -3.03 -30.89 2.26
C HIS A 404 -4.02 -29.99 3.03
N SER A 405 -3.51 -28.90 3.60
CA SER A 405 -4.30 -27.92 4.39
C SER A 405 -3.51 -26.62 4.60
N PRO A 406 -4.03 -25.44 4.16
CA PRO A 406 -5.27 -25.31 3.39
C PRO A 406 -5.12 -25.76 1.93
N ARG A 407 -6.18 -26.39 1.40
CA ARG A 407 -6.43 -26.51 -0.03
C ARG A 407 -7.74 -25.83 -0.31
N SER A 408 -7.73 -24.70 -1.04
CA SER A 408 -8.88 -23.83 -1.17
C SER A 408 -8.99 -23.20 -2.54
N ALA A 409 -10.25 -22.95 -2.94
CA ALA A 409 -10.61 -22.06 -4.04
C ALA A 409 -11.64 -21.07 -3.52
N LEU A 410 -11.38 -19.77 -3.72
CA LEU A 410 -12.24 -18.68 -3.29
C LEU A 410 -12.53 -17.80 -4.52
N ASP A 411 -13.81 -17.64 -4.85
CA ASP A 411 -14.26 -16.77 -5.95
C ASP A 411 -15.09 -15.62 -5.34
N ASP A 412 -14.68 -14.38 -5.61
CA ASP A 412 -15.33 -13.15 -5.15
C ASP A 412 -15.77 -12.31 -6.34
N ASP A 413 -17.04 -11.97 -6.42
CA ASP A 413 -17.61 -11.05 -7.41
C ASP A 413 -18.34 -9.90 -6.72
N GLY A 414 -18.25 -8.68 -7.26
CA GLY A 414 -18.95 -7.58 -6.66
C GLY A 414 -19.20 -6.37 -7.54
N VAL A 415 -20.17 -5.58 -7.10
CA VAL A 415 -20.58 -4.32 -7.71
C VAL A 415 -20.67 -3.21 -6.67
N GLY A 416 -20.15 -2.04 -7.01
CA GLY A 416 -20.29 -0.82 -6.20
C GLY A 416 -20.88 0.32 -7.02
N LEU A 417 -21.90 0.99 -6.49
CA LEU A 417 -22.48 2.20 -7.06
C LEU A 417 -22.17 3.37 -6.14
N PHE A 418 -21.56 4.43 -6.65
CA PHE A 418 -21.19 5.58 -5.83
C PHE A 418 -21.52 6.92 -6.46
N GLY A 419 -21.70 7.92 -5.61
CA GLY A 419 -21.89 9.29 -6.03
C GLY A 419 -21.53 10.27 -4.93
N GLN A 420 -21.12 11.47 -5.33
CA GLN A 420 -20.80 12.58 -4.45
C GLN A 420 -21.24 13.89 -5.10
N ALA A 421 -21.77 14.79 -4.31
CA ALA A 421 -22.09 16.16 -4.70
C ALA A 421 -21.43 17.14 -3.75
N THR A 422 -20.85 18.22 -4.28
CA THR A 422 -20.20 19.29 -3.53
C THR A 422 -20.83 20.63 -3.93
N VAL A 423 -21.42 21.31 -2.95
CA VAL A 423 -21.90 22.68 -3.12
C VAL A 423 -20.87 23.66 -2.58
N THR A 424 -20.39 24.54 -3.43
CA THR A 424 -19.50 25.64 -3.05
C THR A 424 -20.31 26.90 -2.88
N LEU A 425 -20.28 27.51 -1.68
CA LEU A 425 -20.95 28.75 -1.32
C LEU A 425 -19.97 29.88 -1.21
N ALA A 426 -20.29 31.03 -1.81
CA ALA A 426 -19.50 32.27 -1.80
C ALA A 426 -18.00 32.04 -2.10
N THR A 427 -17.69 31.03 -2.93
CA THR A 427 -16.31 30.60 -3.30
C THR A 427 -15.41 30.20 -2.12
N ARG A 428 -15.95 30.09 -0.90
CA ARG A 428 -15.18 29.90 0.33
C ARG A 428 -15.63 28.71 1.18
N PHE A 429 -16.86 28.27 1.03
CA PHE A 429 -17.41 27.22 1.86
C PHE A 429 -17.93 26.08 0.99
N ASP A 430 -17.32 24.91 1.11
CA ASP A 430 -17.73 23.68 0.43
C ASP A 430 -18.46 22.78 1.43
N VAL A 431 -19.60 22.23 0.99
CA VAL A 431 -20.27 21.13 1.65
C VAL A 431 -20.40 19.99 0.67
N SER A 432 -19.86 18.84 1.03
CA SER A 432 -19.89 17.64 0.20
C SER A 432 -20.67 16.54 0.90
N ALA A 433 -21.52 15.85 0.14
CA ALA A 433 -22.19 14.63 0.59
C ALA A 433 -22.01 13.55 -0.47
N GLY A 434 -21.66 12.37 -0.06
CA GLY A 434 -21.47 11.22 -0.92
C GLY A 434 -21.96 9.94 -0.26
N ALA A 435 -22.26 8.94 -1.06
CA ALA A 435 -22.56 7.60 -0.60
C ALA A 435 -22.16 6.57 -1.65
N ARG A 436 -21.90 5.36 -1.17
CA ARG A 436 -21.66 4.19 -2.00
C ARG A 436 -22.47 3.02 -1.47
N PHE A 437 -23.02 2.25 -2.39
CA PHE A 437 -23.62 0.94 -2.15
C PHE A 437 -22.70 -0.10 -2.77
N ASP A 438 -22.29 -1.10 -1.98
CA ASP A 438 -21.54 -2.26 -2.44
C ASP A 438 -22.34 -3.54 -2.19
N HIS A 439 -22.27 -4.48 -3.12
CA HIS A 439 -22.74 -5.85 -2.97
C HIS A 439 -21.66 -6.81 -3.47
N GLU A 440 -21.34 -7.82 -2.66
CA GLU A 440 -20.33 -8.84 -2.95
C GLU A 440 -20.93 -10.22 -2.71
N SER A 441 -20.65 -11.17 -3.63
CA SER A 441 -20.90 -12.60 -3.46
C SER A 441 -19.57 -13.32 -3.39
N LYS A 442 -19.46 -14.26 -2.47
CA LYS A 442 -18.25 -15.04 -2.23
C LYS A 442 -18.60 -16.51 -2.18
N ASP A 443 -17.91 -17.29 -3.00
CA ASP A 443 -17.98 -18.75 -3.06
C ASP A 443 -16.66 -19.33 -2.55
N ALA A 444 -16.73 -20.41 -1.78
CA ALA A 444 -15.57 -21.10 -1.24
C ALA A 444 -15.67 -22.62 -1.36
N THR A 445 -14.60 -23.25 -1.79
CA THR A 445 -14.35 -24.68 -1.64
C THR A 445 -13.11 -24.85 -0.77
N LEU A 446 -13.25 -25.48 0.39
CA LEU A 446 -12.20 -25.68 1.40
C LEU A 446 -12.00 -27.19 1.59
N GLU A 447 -10.78 -27.66 1.44
CA GLU A 447 -10.44 -29.08 1.56
C GLU A 447 -9.27 -29.30 2.51
N THR A 448 -9.32 -30.41 3.27
CA THR A 448 -8.20 -30.94 4.05
C THR A 448 -8.18 -32.46 3.92
N PHE A 449 -7.04 -33.03 3.58
CA PHE A 449 -6.83 -34.47 3.57
C PHE A 449 -5.37 -34.85 3.84
N TYR A 450 -5.12 -36.15 4.09
CA TYR A 450 -3.81 -36.68 4.46
C TYR A 450 -3.35 -37.77 3.50
N GLU A 451 -2.04 -37.83 3.23
CA GLU A 451 -1.36 -38.85 2.45
C GLU A 451 -0.15 -39.42 3.22
N PRO A 452 -0.13 -40.69 3.64
CA PRO A 452 -1.26 -41.66 3.58
C PRO A 452 -2.42 -41.21 4.46
N GLN A 453 -3.63 -41.65 4.12
CA GLN A 453 -4.84 -41.26 4.83
C GLN A 453 -4.82 -41.75 6.29
N ILE A 454 -4.67 -40.82 7.25
CA ILE A 454 -4.70 -41.08 8.69
C ILE A 454 -5.98 -40.56 9.36
N ALA A 455 -6.72 -39.70 8.64
CA ALA A 455 -8.03 -39.17 9.03
C ALA A 455 -8.95 -39.06 7.83
N PRO A 456 -10.28 -39.01 8.00
CA PRO A 456 -11.22 -38.73 6.92
C PRO A 456 -10.93 -37.40 6.27
N PRO A 457 -11.04 -37.27 4.92
CA PRO A 457 -10.95 -35.98 4.27
C PRO A 457 -12.13 -35.08 4.66
N SER A 458 -11.86 -33.78 4.78
CA SER A 458 -12.87 -32.74 4.98
C SER A 458 -13.02 -31.93 3.71
N ARG A 459 -14.27 -31.60 3.34
CA ARG A 459 -14.61 -30.67 2.29
C ARG A 459 -15.79 -29.82 2.70
N VAL A 460 -15.67 -28.50 2.56
CA VAL A 460 -16.74 -27.53 2.79
C VAL A 460 -16.89 -26.72 1.51
N ASP A 461 -18.11 -26.73 0.96
CA ASP A 461 -18.54 -25.82 -0.11
C ASP A 461 -19.50 -24.80 0.53
N ALA A 462 -19.22 -23.52 0.41
CA ALA A 462 -19.96 -22.45 1.08
C ALA A 462 -20.11 -21.22 0.18
N GLU A 463 -21.22 -20.49 0.36
CA GLU A 463 -21.53 -19.23 -0.33
C GLU A 463 -22.03 -18.22 0.68
N LYS A 464 -21.60 -16.94 0.54
CA LYS A 464 -22.05 -15.84 1.40
C LYS A 464 -22.05 -14.52 0.67
N GLY A 465 -23.15 -13.75 0.81
CA GLY A 465 -23.28 -12.39 0.28
C GLY A 465 -23.10 -11.33 1.35
N PHE A 466 -22.51 -10.21 0.98
CA PHE A 466 -22.32 -9.04 1.83
C PHE A 466 -22.82 -7.79 1.11
N SER A 467 -23.51 -6.90 1.84
CA SER A 467 -23.98 -5.62 1.30
C SER A 467 -23.70 -4.50 2.28
N SER A 468 -23.22 -3.36 1.77
CA SER A 468 -22.94 -2.20 2.62
C SER A 468 -23.34 -0.90 1.97
N VAL A 469 -23.71 0.08 2.80
CA VAL A 469 -23.86 1.48 2.42
C VAL A 469 -22.82 2.29 3.19
N SER A 470 -21.98 3.02 2.48
CA SER A 470 -20.89 3.84 3.03
C SER A 470 -21.17 5.33 2.76
N PRO A 471 -21.86 6.05 3.66
CA PRO A 471 -22.09 7.48 3.54
C PRO A 471 -20.84 8.26 4.01
N GLN A 472 -20.67 9.48 3.44
CA GLN A 472 -19.70 10.46 3.89
C GLN A 472 -20.25 11.88 3.72
N VAL A 473 -20.01 12.72 4.71
CA VAL A 473 -20.30 14.16 4.65
C VAL A 473 -19.05 14.91 5.08
N SER A 474 -18.70 15.95 4.34
CA SER A 474 -17.58 16.84 4.71
C SER A 474 -17.96 18.29 4.48
N ALA A 475 -17.33 19.16 5.25
CA ALA A 475 -17.40 20.60 5.09
C ALA A 475 -15.99 21.19 5.11
N ALA A 476 -15.73 22.16 4.24
CA ALA A 476 -14.47 22.90 4.21
C ALA A 476 -14.74 24.40 4.13
N TRP A 477 -14.05 25.16 4.98
CA TRP A 477 -14.12 26.61 5.00
C TRP A 477 -12.74 27.21 4.69
N ARG A 478 -12.66 27.88 3.54
CA ARG A 478 -11.45 28.60 3.12
C ARG A 478 -11.42 29.99 3.77
N VAL A 479 -10.57 30.15 4.79
CA VAL A 479 -10.35 31.42 5.49
C VAL A 479 -9.24 32.18 4.77
N GLY A 480 -9.63 33.06 3.85
CA GLY A 480 -8.69 33.70 2.93
C GLY A 480 -8.19 32.75 1.86
N SER A 481 -6.97 32.98 1.35
CA SER A 481 -6.33 32.15 0.31
C SER A 481 -5.37 31.09 0.84
N ALA A 482 -5.06 31.13 2.14
CA ALA A 482 -3.95 30.39 2.72
C ALA A 482 -4.36 29.39 3.81
N HIS A 483 -5.61 29.39 4.24
CA HIS A 483 -6.06 28.55 5.35
C HIS A 483 -7.38 27.86 5.01
N THR A 484 -7.45 26.56 5.29
CA THR A 484 -8.67 25.75 5.14
C THR A 484 -8.94 25.03 6.47
N LEU A 485 -10.12 25.26 7.04
CA LEU A 485 -10.68 24.46 8.13
C LEU A 485 -11.61 23.42 7.52
N TYR A 486 -11.58 22.18 8.01
CA TYR A 486 -12.48 21.16 7.50
C TYR A 486 -12.97 20.21 8.60
N GLY A 487 -14.08 19.55 8.33
CA GLY A 487 -14.60 18.44 9.11
C GLY A 487 -15.19 17.38 8.21
N THR A 488 -15.05 16.12 8.59
CA THR A 488 -15.55 14.97 7.83
C THR A 488 -16.13 13.94 8.78
N VAL A 489 -17.27 13.38 8.40
CA VAL A 489 -17.87 12.19 9.03
C VAL A 489 -18.10 11.17 7.92
N GLY A 490 -17.65 9.94 8.11
CA GLY A 490 -17.79 8.90 7.09
C GLY A 490 -17.71 7.49 7.66
N ARG A 491 -18.31 6.55 6.94
CA ARG A 491 -18.29 5.13 7.25
C ARG A 491 -17.32 4.39 6.37
N GLY A 492 -16.52 3.48 6.98
CA GLY A 492 -15.68 2.51 6.31
C GLY A 492 -16.31 1.13 6.35
N PHE A 493 -15.96 0.31 5.36
CA PHE A 493 -16.48 -1.05 5.21
C PHE A 493 -15.37 -1.98 4.68
N LYS A 494 -15.37 -3.20 5.22
CA LYS A 494 -14.58 -4.33 4.73
C LYS A 494 -15.45 -5.58 4.80
N ALA A 495 -15.60 -6.28 3.68
CA ALA A 495 -16.42 -7.48 3.61
C ALA A 495 -15.87 -8.60 4.49
N GLY A 496 -16.77 -9.47 4.92
CA GLY A 496 -16.40 -10.77 5.47
C GLY A 496 -15.89 -11.73 4.39
N GLY A 497 -15.70 -12.98 4.74
CA GLY A 497 -15.20 -13.97 3.80
C GLY A 497 -15.07 -15.36 4.41
N PHE A 498 -14.18 -16.14 3.79
CA PHE A 498 -13.92 -17.52 4.22
C PHE A 498 -12.45 -17.70 4.58
N ASN A 499 -12.21 -18.47 5.63
CA ASN A 499 -10.90 -18.91 6.06
C ASN A 499 -10.48 -20.12 5.21
N ALA A 500 -9.35 -20.04 4.54
CA ALA A 500 -8.79 -21.16 3.76
C ALA A 500 -8.57 -22.41 4.64
N ALA A 501 -8.20 -22.20 5.92
CA ALA A 501 -8.16 -23.23 6.94
C ALA A 501 -8.63 -22.63 8.28
N SER A 502 -9.41 -23.40 9.05
CA SER A 502 -9.94 -22.98 10.35
C SER A 502 -10.42 -24.19 11.15
N PRO A 503 -10.67 -24.03 12.46
CA PRO A 503 -11.48 -24.99 13.22
C PRO A 503 -12.87 -25.15 12.60
N ALA A 504 -13.44 -26.35 12.70
CA ALA A 504 -14.77 -26.65 12.19
C ALA A 504 -15.83 -25.69 12.79
N GLY A 505 -16.66 -25.11 11.90
CA GLY A 505 -17.67 -24.08 12.27
C GLY A 505 -17.10 -22.66 12.35
N ARG A 506 -15.83 -22.44 11.96
CA ARG A 506 -15.14 -21.15 11.87
C ARG A 506 -14.68 -20.82 10.45
N GLU A 507 -15.28 -21.49 9.47
CA GLU A 507 -14.94 -21.34 8.05
C GLU A 507 -15.27 -19.95 7.52
N ALA A 508 -16.33 -19.33 8.00
CA ALA A 508 -16.75 -17.98 7.60
C ALA A 508 -16.51 -16.94 8.71
N TYR A 509 -16.24 -15.72 8.31
CA TYR A 509 -16.21 -14.53 9.17
C TYR A 509 -17.06 -13.42 8.59
N ASP A 510 -17.54 -12.52 9.46
CA ASP A 510 -18.45 -11.43 9.10
C ASP A 510 -17.70 -10.17 8.68
N GLU A 511 -18.45 -9.20 8.15
CA GLU A 511 -17.95 -7.88 7.77
C GLU A 511 -17.42 -7.08 8.98
N GLU A 512 -16.60 -6.10 8.68
CA GLU A 512 -15.98 -5.15 9.60
C GLU A 512 -16.31 -3.73 9.18
N GLN A 513 -16.62 -2.84 10.11
CA GLN A 513 -17.10 -1.51 9.84
C GLN A 513 -16.45 -0.47 10.74
N THR A 514 -16.35 0.79 10.25
CA THR A 514 -15.90 1.92 11.07
C THR A 514 -16.77 3.14 10.84
N TRP A 515 -16.94 3.96 11.89
CA TRP A 515 -17.35 5.35 11.80
C TRP A 515 -16.19 6.25 12.19
N ASN A 516 -15.87 7.22 11.34
CA ASN A 516 -14.82 8.20 11.58
C ASN A 516 -15.41 9.60 11.66
N ILE A 517 -14.99 10.35 12.68
CA ILE A 517 -15.21 11.78 12.81
C ILE A 517 -13.83 12.44 12.82
N GLU A 518 -13.59 13.35 11.90
CA GLU A 518 -12.32 14.05 11.75
C GLU A 518 -12.55 15.55 11.62
N GLY A 519 -11.69 16.34 12.28
CA GLY A 519 -11.60 17.78 12.08
C GLY A 519 -10.15 18.19 11.86
N GLY A 520 -9.91 19.14 10.97
CA GLY A 520 -8.55 19.53 10.67
C GLY A 520 -8.41 20.95 10.13
N VAL A 521 -7.16 21.38 10.07
CA VAL A 521 -6.75 22.68 9.52
C VAL A 521 -5.57 22.50 8.59
N LYS A 522 -5.60 23.15 7.45
CA LYS A 522 -4.51 23.21 6.48
C LYS A 522 -4.12 24.67 6.26
N THR A 523 -2.83 24.96 6.40
CA THR A 523 -2.37 26.36 6.44
C THR A 523 -1.12 26.56 5.59
N GLU A 524 -1.03 27.72 4.98
CA GLU A 524 0.17 28.24 4.32
C GLU A 524 0.60 29.55 4.98
N TRP A 525 1.89 29.68 5.26
CA TRP A 525 2.49 30.83 5.93
C TRP A 525 3.68 31.37 5.14
N ALA A 526 4.07 32.61 5.45
CA ALA A 526 5.26 33.26 4.86
C ALA A 526 5.25 33.25 3.32
N GLY A 527 4.08 33.51 2.69
CA GLY A 527 3.95 33.54 1.23
C GLY A 527 4.06 32.13 0.60
N GLY A 528 3.66 31.08 1.32
CA GLY A 528 3.72 29.69 0.85
C GLY A 528 5.09 29.00 1.03
N ARG A 529 5.96 29.60 1.87
CA ARG A 529 7.24 28.97 2.26
C ARG A 529 7.08 27.88 3.33
N VAL A 530 6.02 27.96 4.10
CA VAL A 530 5.71 27.00 5.18
C VAL A 530 4.29 26.51 4.97
N THR A 531 4.10 25.20 4.97
CA THR A 531 2.80 24.55 5.09
C THR A 531 2.72 23.82 6.43
N ALA A 532 1.60 23.96 7.13
CA ALA A 532 1.35 23.25 8.39
C ALA A 532 -0.09 22.74 8.38
N ASN A 533 -0.25 21.42 8.50
CA ASN A 533 -1.54 20.75 8.49
C ASN A 533 -1.69 19.96 9.79
N ALA A 534 -2.84 20.09 10.44
CA ALA A 534 -3.16 19.33 11.65
C ALA A 534 -4.55 18.73 11.55
N ALA A 535 -4.74 17.57 12.16
CA ALA A 535 -6.01 16.88 12.26
C ALA A 535 -6.18 16.20 13.61
N VAL A 536 -7.43 16.10 14.06
CA VAL A 536 -7.85 15.26 15.18
C VAL A 536 -8.91 14.30 14.67
N PHE A 537 -8.90 13.07 15.16
CA PHE A 537 -9.84 12.05 14.71
C PHE A 537 -10.32 11.17 15.86
N HIS A 538 -11.53 10.66 15.69
CA HIS A 538 -12.14 9.60 16.48
C HIS A 538 -12.75 8.57 15.56
N ILE A 539 -12.42 7.30 15.78
CA ILE A 539 -12.91 6.17 15.00
C ILE A 539 -13.55 5.17 15.97
N ASP A 540 -14.84 4.89 15.75
CA ASP A 540 -15.53 3.72 16.31
C ASP A 540 -15.41 2.57 15.30
N TRP A 541 -15.11 1.39 15.80
CA TRP A 541 -14.78 0.23 14.98
C TRP A 541 -15.54 -0.98 15.50
N ASP A 542 -16.39 -1.56 14.65
CA ASP A 542 -17.25 -2.68 14.94
C ASP A 542 -16.80 -3.96 14.22
N ASP A 543 -16.97 -5.10 14.88
CA ASP A 543 -16.71 -6.44 14.35
C ASP A 543 -15.30 -6.62 13.77
N LEU A 544 -14.29 -6.09 14.48
CA LEU A 544 -12.90 -6.09 14.09
C LEU A 544 -12.40 -7.50 13.74
N GLN A 545 -11.90 -7.66 12.53
CA GLN A 545 -11.32 -8.92 12.03
C GLN A 545 -9.85 -9.02 12.41
N LEU A 546 -9.48 -10.04 13.16
CA LEU A 546 -8.09 -10.36 13.49
C LEU A 546 -7.71 -11.76 12.99
N ASN A 547 -6.45 -11.89 12.62
CA ASN A 547 -5.82 -13.19 12.35
C ASN A 547 -5.34 -13.78 13.68
N VAL A 548 -6.05 -14.78 14.16
CA VAL A 548 -5.79 -15.41 15.46
C VAL A 548 -5.24 -16.84 15.28
N PRO A 549 -4.36 -17.32 16.17
CA PRO A 549 -3.85 -18.68 16.09
C PRO A 549 -4.95 -19.72 16.37
N ASP A 550 -4.93 -20.83 15.64
CA ASP A 550 -5.77 -21.98 15.94
C ASP A 550 -5.23 -22.69 17.19
N PRO A 551 -6.02 -22.80 18.26
CA PRO A 551 -5.53 -23.44 19.50
C PRO A 551 -5.32 -24.94 19.37
N ALA A 552 -5.91 -25.59 18.36
CA ALA A 552 -5.85 -27.04 18.16
C ALA A 552 -4.75 -27.46 17.16
N VAL A 553 -4.38 -26.58 16.23
CA VAL A 553 -3.44 -26.89 15.14
C VAL A 553 -2.27 -25.90 15.17
N PRO A 554 -1.07 -26.33 15.59
CA PRO A 554 0.11 -25.46 15.57
C PRO A 554 0.35 -24.86 14.18
N ALA A 555 0.85 -23.60 14.15
CA ALA A 555 1.18 -22.88 12.93
C ALA A 555 -0.02 -22.57 11.99
N GLN A 556 -1.24 -22.82 12.41
CA GLN A 556 -2.45 -22.43 11.67
C GLN A 556 -3.07 -21.17 12.27
N PHE A 557 -3.53 -20.28 11.40
CA PHE A 557 -4.22 -19.05 11.75
C PHE A 557 -5.51 -18.93 10.95
N PHE A 558 -6.50 -18.27 11.55
CA PHE A 558 -7.75 -17.96 10.88
C PHE A 558 -8.26 -16.58 11.29
N ILE A 559 -9.08 -15.97 10.45
CA ILE A 559 -9.69 -14.66 10.73
C ILE A 559 -10.93 -14.89 11.61
N ALA A 560 -11.01 -14.15 12.72
CA ALA A 560 -12.16 -14.10 13.60
C ALA A 560 -12.59 -12.66 13.85
N ASN A 561 -13.89 -12.42 14.01
CA ASN A 561 -14.42 -11.15 14.51
C ASN A 561 -14.31 -11.16 16.04
N VAL A 562 -13.52 -10.25 16.61
CA VAL A 562 -13.15 -10.26 18.05
C VAL A 562 -13.90 -9.22 18.90
N GLY A 563 -14.79 -8.45 18.27
CA GLY A 563 -15.56 -7.38 18.90
C GLY A 563 -15.20 -6.01 18.37
N GLY A 564 -15.53 -4.95 19.11
CA GLY A 564 -15.28 -3.58 18.72
C GLY A 564 -13.95 -3.03 19.22
N ALA A 565 -13.55 -1.88 18.65
CA ALA A 565 -12.41 -1.09 19.12
C ALA A 565 -12.70 0.40 18.93
N THR A 566 -11.92 1.25 19.60
CA THR A 566 -11.92 2.70 19.34
C THR A 566 -10.51 3.16 19.05
N SER A 567 -10.37 4.10 18.11
CA SER A 567 -9.09 4.75 17.83
C SER A 567 -9.23 6.27 17.88
N ASN A 568 -8.38 6.91 18.68
CA ASN A 568 -8.36 8.36 18.88
C ASN A 568 -6.96 8.88 18.61
N GLY A 569 -6.85 10.05 17.97
CA GLY A 569 -5.53 10.58 17.76
C GLY A 569 -5.45 11.98 17.19
N VAL A 570 -4.20 12.41 17.02
CA VAL A 570 -3.81 13.71 16.47
C VAL A 570 -2.71 13.51 15.43
N GLU A 571 -2.72 14.32 14.41
CA GLU A 571 -1.74 14.32 13.32
C GLU A 571 -1.26 15.75 13.07
N LEU A 572 0.04 15.91 12.82
CA LEU A 572 0.66 17.18 12.46
C LEU A 572 1.69 16.94 11.33
N GLU A 573 1.58 17.70 10.26
CA GLU A 573 2.55 17.73 9.17
C GLU A 573 3.02 19.18 8.96
N ILE A 574 4.33 19.37 8.91
CA ILE A 574 4.95 20.66 8.60
C ILE A 574 5.97 20.44 7.49
N ALA A 575 5.92 21.28 6.46
CA ALA A 575 6.99 21.39 5.49
C ALA A 575 7.38 22.86 5.33
N ALA A 576 8.67 23.15 5.32
CA ALA A 576 9.17 24.51 5.29
C ALA A 576 10.42 24.63 4.42
N ARG A 577 10.45 25.63 3.54
CA ARG A 577 11.66 26.12 2.90
C ARG A 577 12.30 27.17 3.78
N ALA A 578 13.16 26.73 4.71
CA ALA A 578 13.73 27.54 5.76
C ALA A 578 14.75 28.57 5.23
N ALA A 579 15.50 28.22 4.19
CA ALA A 579 16.45 29.06 3.46
C ALA A 579 16.55 28.59 2.01
N PRO A 580 17.19 29.36 1.11
CA PRO A 580 17.48 28.88 -0.23
C PRO A 580 18.16 27.51 -0.22
N GLY A 581 17.56 26.52 -0.84
CA GLY A 581 18.06 25.16 -0.89
C GLY A 581 17.89 24.33 0.39
N LEU A 582 17.34 24.89 1.50
CA LEU A 582 17.11 24.16 2.74
C LEU A 582 15.61 23.90 2.94
N ASP A 583 15.22 22.66 2.78
CA ASP A 583 13.88 22.16 3.04
C ASP A 583 13.85 21.34 4.34
N LEU A 584 12.88 21.64 5.20
CA LEU A 584 12.61 20.93 6.44
C LEU A 584 11.22 20.29 6.36
N PHE A 585 11.06 19.11 6.93
CA PHE A 585 9.76 18.45 7.02
C PHE A 585 9.64 17.68 8.32
N THR A 586 8.41 17.62 8.82
CA THR A 586 8.06 16.94 10.06
C THR A 586 6.68 16.31 9.88
N ALA A 587 6.55 15.05 10.31
CA ALA A 587 5.28 14.35 10.44
C ALA A 587 5.20 13.75 11.85
N ILE A 588 4.17 14.10 12.60
CA ILE A 588 3.94 13.63 13.98
C ILE A 588 2.54 13.05 14.04
N GLY A 589 2.42 11.84 14.51
CA GLY A 589 1.16 11.17 14.80
C GLY A 589 1.12 10.68 16.24
N TYR A 590 -0.02 10.83 16.89
CA TYR A 590 -0.38 10.16 18.13
C TYR A 590 -1.64 9.36 17.90
N THR A 591 -1.66 8.09 18.29
CA THR A 591 -2.81 7.20 18.14
C THR A 591 -2.97 6.33 19.38
N LYS A 592 -4.18 6.29 19.91
CA LYS A 592 -4.56 5.37 20.98
C LYS A 592 -5.71 4.50 20.49
N ALA A 593 -5.41 3.27 20.09
CA ALA A 593 -6.40 2.28 19.67
C ALA A 593 -6.55 1.19 20.72
N ARG A 594 -7.80 0.93 21.18
CA ARG A 594 -8.11 -0.03 22.22
C ARG A 594 -9.34 -0.84 21.89
N PHE A 595 -9.33 -2.12 22.28
CA PHE A 595 -10.50 -2.98 22.21
C PHE A 595 -11.61 -2.47 23.13
N GLY A 596 -12.83 -2.49 22.63
CA GLY A 596 -14.05 -2.07 23.33
C GLY A 596 -14.56 -3.10 24.32
N ALA A 597 -15.63 -2.72 25.04
CA ALA A 597 -16.26 -3.59 26.01
C ALA A 597 -16.77 -4.89 25.38
N GLY A 598 -16.57 -6.01 26.07
CA GLY A 598 -16.99 -7.33 25.63
C GLY A 598 -16.18 -7.96 24.52
N SER A 599 -15.09 -7.33 24.07
CA SER A 599 -14.20 -7.91 23.06
C SER A 599 -13.48 -9.16 23.59
N VAL A 600 -13.46 -10.22 22.77
CA VAL A 600 -12.86 -11.51 23.11
C VAL A 600 -12.06 -12.08 21.93
N SER A 601 -10.93 -12.74 22.22
CA SER A 601 -10.18 -13.56 21.26
C SER A 601 -10.15 -15.00 21.77
N GLY A 602 -10.93 -15.88 21.14
CA GLY A 602 -11.15 -17.22 21.64
C GLY A 602 -11.69 -17.20 23.09
N PRO A 603 -11.01 -17.83 24.06
CA PRO A 603 -11.44 -17.82 25.47
C PRO A 603 -10.96 -16.60 26.27
N ILE A 604 -10.18 -15.69 25.67
CA ILE A 604 -9.49 -14.59 26.36
C ILE A 604 -10.28 -13.30 26.20
N GLY A 605 -10.62 -12.63 27.32
CA GLY A 605 -11.13 -11.26 27.31
C GLY A 605 -10.01 -10.27 26.98
N ILE A 606 -10.23 -9.42 25.99
CA ILE A 606 -9.23 -8.46 25.51
C ILE A 606 -9.70 -6.99 25.64
N GLU A 607 -10.81 -6.77 26.33
CA GLU A 607 -11.35 -5.43 26.59
C GLU A 607 -10.29 -4.51 27.21
N GLY A 608 -10.16 -3.29 26.65
CA GLY A 608 -9.21 -2.28 27.11
C GLY A 608 -7.77 -2.49 26.66
N ASN A 609 -7.40 -3.66 26.12
CA ASN A 609 -6.09 -3.93 25.56
C ASN A 609 -5.81 -3.03 24.32
N LEU A 610 -4.54 -2.79 24.03
CA LEU A 610 -4.11 -2.08 22.83
C LEU A 610 -4.31 -2.95 21.58
N VAL A 611 -4.77 -2.32 20.51
CA VAL A 611 -4.82 -2.98 19.20
C VAL A 611 -3.39 -3.27 18.72
N PRO A 612 -3.08 -4.51 18.26
CA PRO A 612 -1.73 -4.90 17.85
C PRO A 612 -1.14 -4.01 16.75
N PHE A 613 0.20 -3.90 16.73
CA PHE A 613 0.98 -3.14 15.74
C PHE A 613 0.55 -1.67 15.61
N THR A 614 0.11 -1.08 16.72
CA THR A 614 -0.29 0.33 16.77
C THR A 614 0.59 1.07 17.77
N PRO A 615 1.69 1.71 17.32
CA PRO A 615 2.51 2.56 18.18
C PRO A 615 1.71 3.73 18.73
N ASP A 616 1.94 4.06 20.00
CA ASP A 616 1.32 5.23 20.65
C ASP A 616 1.62 6.53 19.90
N TYR A 617 2.78 6.63 19.24
CA TYR A 617 3.15 7.77 18.41
C TYR A 617 4.10 7.37 17.29
N THR A 618 4.08 8.17 16.23
CA THR A 618 5.06 8.15 15.13
C THR A 618 5.61 9.56 14.95
N VAL A 619 6.92 9.69 14.80
CA VAL A 619 7.58 10.96 14.55
C VAL A 619 8.57 10.79 13.41
N SER A 620 8.44 11.60 12.37
CA SER A 620 9.42 11.72 11.31
C SER A 620 9.88 13.18 11.19
N VAL A 621 11.17 13.40 11.23
CA VAL A 621 11.78 14.73 11.04
C VAL A 621 12.88 14.60 10.02
N GLY A 622 12.89 15.48 9.03
CA GLY A 622 13.94 15.47 8.03
C GLY A 622 14.36 16.86 7.60
N ALA A 623 15.58 16.93 7.10
CA ALA A 623 16.15 18.11 6.50
C ALA A 623 16.89 17.73 5.21
N GLN A 624 16.70 18.51 4.17
CA GLN A 624 17.39 18.39 2.90
C GLN A 624 18.01 19.73 2.54
N TYR A 625 19.31 19.72 2.22
CA TYR A 625 20.00 20.89 1.71
C TYR A 625 20.55 20.61 0.33
N SER A 626 20.26 21.52 -0.60
CA SER A 626 20.77 21.46 -1.98
C SER A 626 21.41 22.80 -2.36
N ARG A 627 22.60 22.76 -2.95
CA ARG A 627 23.34 23.96 -3.36
C ARG A 627 23.99 23.76 -4.71
N LEU A 628 23.89 24.80 -5.55
CA LEU A 628 24.66 24.88 -6.79
C LEU A 628 26.12 25.25 -6.50
N VAL A 629 27.06 24.47 -7.02
CA VAL A 629 28.51 24.70 -6.93
C VAL A 629 29.09 24.63 -8.34
N GLY A 630 29.32 25.80 -8.95
CA GLY A 630 29.63 25.89 -10.38
C GLY A 630 28.46 25.40 -11.23
N THR A 631 28.64 24.35 -12.03
CA THR A 631 27.59 23.73 -12.87
C THR A 631 27.01 22.45 -12.27
N ALA A 632 27.36 22.14 -11.02
CA ALA A 632 26.93 20.94 -10.35
C ALA A 632 26.07 21.27 -9.11
N THR A 633 25.13 20.40 -8.79
CA THR A 633 24.35 20.47 -7.54
C THR A 633 24.90 19.47 -6.53
N VAL A 634 25.21 19.97 -5.33
CA VAL A 634 25.51 19.13 -4.15
C VAL A 634 24.26 19.10 -3.28
N HIS A 635 23.89 17.92 -2.80
CA HIS A 635 22.79 17.78 -1.86
C HIS A 635 23.13 16.86 -0.70
N GLY A 636 22.49 17.11 0.44
CA GLY A 636 22.53 16.27 1.61
C GLY A 636 21.16 16.16 2.25
N ARG A 637 20.83 15.00 2.78
CA ARG A 637 19.56 14.71 3.44
C ARG A 637 19.79 13.91 4.71
N VAL A 638 19.03 14.24 5.74
CA VAL A 638 18.89 13.46 6.96
C VAL A 638 17.41 13.21 7.24
N ASP A 639 17.08 11.98 7.57
CA ASP A 639 15.74 11.57 8.01
C ASP A 639 15.88 10.86 9.35
N VAL A 640 15.08 11.28 10.34
CA VAL A 640 14.96 10.67 11.66
C VAL A 640 13.54 10.19 11.82
N ALA A 641 13.35 8.89 11.97
CA ALA A 641 12.06 8.27 12.21
C ALA A 641 12.04 7.59 13.58
N ARG A 642 11.04 7.92 14.41
CA ARG A 642 10.84 7.31 15.71
C ARG A 642 9.46 6.70 15.80
N SER A 643 9.39 5.43 16.15
CA SER A 643 8.18 4.70 16.49
C SER A 643 8.06 4.58 18.01
N GLY A 644 6.87 4.83 18.54
CA GLY A 644 6.50 4.49 19.91
C GLY A 644 6.47 2.98 20.14
N ALA A 645 6.29 2.56 21.38
CA ALA A 645 6.08 1.17 21.73
C ALA A 645 4.73 0.65 21.18
N PHE A 646 4.66 -0.65 20.87
CA PHE A 646 3.43 -1.32 20.45
C PHE A 646 3.40 -2.79 20.85
N GLN A 647 2.22 -3.39 20.82
CA GLN A 647 2.00 -4.80 21.13
C GLN A 647 1.94 -5.64 19.85
N TYR A 648 2.35 -6.91 19.91
CA TYR A 648 2.29 -7.83 18.77
C TYR A 648 0.98 -8.61 18.70
N ASP A 649 0.33 -8.83 19.85
CA ASP A 649 -0.87 -9.63 19.97
C ASP A 649 -2.00 -8.88 20.69
N GLU A 650 -3.20 -9.35 20.55
CA GLU A 650 -4.40 -8.78 21.14
C GLU A 650 -4.49 -8.98 22.66
N ALA A 651 -3.79 -9.99 23.19
CA ALA A 651 -3.68 -10.20 24.63
C ALA A 651 -2.69 -9.23 25.30
N ASN A 652 -1.89 -8.48 24.50
CA ASN A 652 -0.81 -7.61 24.92
C ASN A 652 0.26 -8.34 25.76
N SER A 653 0.54 -9.58 25.40
CA SER A 653 1.48 -10.44 26.13
C SER A 653 2.93 -10.15 25.76
N LEU A 654 3.20 -9.64 24.56
CA LEU A 654 4.52 -9.28 24.10
C LEU A 654 4.46 -8.02 23.19
N GLY A 655 5.43 -7.13 23.35
CA GLY A 655 5.52 -5.90 22.57
C GLY A 655 6.92 -5.53 22.12
N GLN A 656 7.00 -4.51 21.30
CA GLN A 656 8.22 -3.81 20.88
C GLN A 656 8.34 -2.49 21.63
N ASP A 657 9.51 -2.23 22.21
CA ASP A 657 9.84 -0.93 22.77
C ASP A 657 10.02 0.13 21.69
N ALA A 658 9.89 1.40 22.08
CA ALA A 658 10.11 2.50 21.16
C ALA A 658 11.54 2.50 20.59
N TYR A 659 11.65 2.74 19.27
CA TYR A 659 12.95 2.75 18.58
C TYR A 659 13.08 3.96 17.64
N THR A 660 14.32 4.29 17.28
CA THR A 660 14.64 5.40 16.40
C THR A 660 15.57 4.94 15.28
N LEU A 661 15.22 5.28 14.05
CA LEU A 661 16.03 5.05 12.86
C LEU A 661 16.52 6.39 12.32
N VAL A 662 17.79 6.44 11.91
CA VAL A 662 18.38 7.61 11.26
C VAL A 662 18.92 7.20 9.91
N HIS A 663 18.54 7.95 8.89
CA HIS A 663 18.99 7.73 7.51
C HIS A 663 19.74 8.98 7.03
N LEU A 664 20.86 8.78 6.38
CA LEU A 664 21.71 9.83 5.83
C LEU A 664 21.93 9.59 4.35
N ARG A 665 21.87 10.65 3.54
CA ARG A 665 22.18 10.59 2.13
C ARG A 665 22.90 11.86 1.69
N GLY A 666 23.87 11.73 0.80
CA GLY A 666 24.57 12.86 0.19
C GLY A 666 24.88 12.55 -1.26
N GLY A 667 24.81 13.56 -2.13
CA GLY A 667 25.02 13.35 -3.54
C GLY A 667 25.56 14.57 -4.26
N TYR A 668 26.07 14.29 -5.46
CA TYR A 668 26.63 15.25 -6.39
C TYR A 668 26.08 14.98 -7.79
N THR A 669 25.42 15.97 -8.37
CA THR A 669 24.87 15.90 -9.71
C THR A 669 25.58 16.92 -10.60
N ALA A 670 26.30 16.47 -11.63
CA ALA A 670 26.98 17.33 -12.59
C ALA A 670 26.56 16.98 -14.00
N ARG A 671 25.93 17.93 -14.71
CA ARG A 671 25.40 17.73 -16.05
C ARG A 671 24.46 16.52 -16.09
N ARG A 672 24.95 15.36 -16.62
CA ARG A 672 24.20 14.11 -16.77
C ARG A 672 24.53 13.07 -15.70
N TRP A 673 25.60 13.27 -14.93
CA TRP A 673 26.09 12.27 -13.97
C TRP A 673 25.60 12.56 -12.57
N LEU A 674 25.24 11.51 -11.88
CA LEU A 674 24.83 11.50 -10.48
C LEU A 674 25.78 10.55 -9.72
N ALA A 675 26.28 11.00 -8.58
CA ALA A 675 26.99 10.15 -7.62
C ALA A 675 26.41 10.41 -6.23
N GLU A 676 26.08 9.35 -5.51
CA GLU A 676 25.47 9.44 -4.17
C GLU A 676 26.12 8.44 -3.23
N VAL A 677 26.11 8.77 -1.95
CA VAL A 677 26.41 7.87 -0.84
C VAL A 677 25.23 7.89 0.15
N PHE A 678 24.99 6.77 0.79
CA PHE A 678 23.88 6.67 1.75
C PHE A 678 24.23 5.75 2.91
N VAL A 679 23.60 6.01 4.05
CA VAL A 679 23.57 5.13 5.22
C VAL A 679 22.11 5.06 5.70
N ARG A 680 21.58 3.86 5.82
CA ARG A 680 20.27 3.60 6.44
C ARG A 680 20.49 2.95 7.79
N ASN A 681 19.63 3.23 8.76
CA ASN A 681 19.78 2.79 10.14
C ASN A 681 21.22 3.06 10.66
N ALA A 682 21.64 4.33 10.62
CA ALA A 682 23.04 4.74 10.83
C ALA A 682 23.60 4.31 12.21
N PHE A 683 22.75 4.19 13.22
CA PHE A 683 23.14 3.78 14.57
C PHE A 683 23.00 2.27 14.83
N ASP A 684 22.66 1.49 13.80
CA ASP A 684 22.47 0.03 13.88
C ASP A 684 21.47 -0.39 14.96
N THR A 685 20.39 0.37 15.04
CA THR A 685 19.32 0.11 16.02
C THR A 685 18.67 -1.25 15.73
N ALA A 686 18.73 -2.16 16.69
CA ALA A 686 18.04 -3.44 16.63
C ALA A 686 16.57 -3.26 17.02
N TYR A 687 15.65 -3.77 16.21
CA TYR A 687 14.20 -3.72 16.45
C TYR A 687 13.52 -4.89 15.74
N ILE A 688 12.36 -5.28 16.22
CA ILE A 688 11.53 -6.35 15.65
C ILE A 688 10.23 -5.70 15.14
N PRO A 689 10.11 -5.35 13.85
CA PRO A 689 8.93 -4.68 13.32
C PRO A 689 7.69 -5.57 13.25
N PHE A 690 7.90 -6.88 13.21
CA PHE A 690 6.86 -7.88 13.06
C PHE A 690 7.15 -9.10 13.95
N ALA A 691 6.15 -9.53 14.70
CA ALA A 691 6.12 -10.83 15.36
C ALA A 691 4.68 -11.35 15.42
N LEU A 692 4.52 -12.67 15.51
CA LEU A 692 3.22 -13.33 15.59
C LEU A 692 3.24 -14.38 16.72
N PRO A 693 2.09 -14.60 17.38
CA PRO A 693 1.96 -15.69 18.35
C PRO A 693 2.23 -17.04 17.67
N TYR A 694 3.08 -17.84 18.29
CA TYR A 694 3.43 -19.17 17.78
C TYR A 694 3.56 -20.14 18.96
N PRO A 695 2.45 -20.36 19.68
CA PRO A 695 2.44 -21.22 20.86
C PRO A 695 2.83 -22.65 20.50
N ASN A 696 3.42 -23.33 21.43
CA ASN A 696 3.86 -24.74 21.37
C ASN A 696 5.11 -25.03 20.50
N LEU A 697 5.51 -24.16 19.60
CA LEU A 697 6.71 -24.37 18.77
C LEU A 697 7.80 -23.33 19.08
N ALA A 698 7.46 -22.05 19.29
CA ALA A 698 8.42 -21.04 19.72
C ALA A 698 8.56 -21.05 21.27
N PRO A 699 9.77 -21.15 21.85
CA PRO A 699 10.00 -21.12 23.30
C PRO A 699 9.47 -19.84 23.99
N SER A 700 9.55 -18.70 23.35
CA SER A 700 8.97 -17.43 23.83
C SER A 700 7.46 -17.31 23.62
N GLY A 701 6.84 -18.24 22.91
CA GLY A 701 5.46 -18.16 22.43
C GLY A 701 5.29 -17.29 21.18
N PHE A 702 6.37 -16.72 20.62
CA PHE A 702 6.33 -15.81 19.48
C PHE A 702 7.46 -16.06 18.49
N LEU A 703 7.14 -15.99 17.20
CA LEU A 703 8.12 -15.82 16.13
C LEU A 703 8.13 -14.37 15.68
N GLY A 704 9.31 -13.85 15.40
CA GLY A 704 9.49 -12.50 14.85
C GLY A 704 10.63 -12.45 13.85
N GLU A 705 10.82 -11.31 13.23
CA GLU A 705 11.97 -11.06 12.36
C GLU A 705 12.61 -9.71 12.69
N MET A 706 13.91 -9.62 12.52
CA MET A 706 14.66 -8.39 12.73
C MET A 706 14.36 -7.38 11.62
N GLY A 707 14.20 -6.11 11.99
CA GLY A 707 14.25 -5.01 11.02
C GLY A 707 15.64 -4.88 10.41
N ALA A 708 15.73 -4.26 9.23
CA ALA A 708 16.99 -4.15 8.50
C ALA A 708 18.11 -3.52 9.36
N PRO A 709 19.30 -4.13 9.40
CA PRO A 709 20.47 -3.59 10.11
C PRO A 709 20.99 -2.33 9.42
N ARG A 710 22.09 -1.75 9.91
CA ARG A 710 22.76 -0.65 9.23
C ARG A 710 23.21 -1.07 7.83
N THR A 711 22.64 -0.40 6.82
CA THR A 711 23.07 -0.55 5.43
C THR A 711 23.71 0.73 4.94
N PHE A 712 24.85 0.62 4.25
CA PHE A 712 25.53 1.75 3.66
C PHE A 712 26.03 1.40 2.26
N GLY A 713 26.06 2.41 1.41
CA GLY A 713 26.40 2.17 0.02
C GLY A 713 26.62 3.43 -0.78
N ALA A 714 26.84 3.23 -2.05
CA ALA A 714 27.01 4.28 -3.04
C ALA A 714 26.18 3.97 -4.30
N SER A 715 25.87 5.00 -5.05
CA SER A 715 25.18 4.90 -6.34
C SER A 715 25.84 5.79 -7.36
N VAL A 716 25.99 5.30 -8.59
CA VAL A 716 26.38 6.10 -9.74
C VAL A 716 25.25 6.03 -10.77
N GLY A 717 24.93 7.14 -11.39
CA GLY A 717 23.86 7.21 -12.37
C GLY A 717 24.11 8.20 -13.49
N VAL A 718 23.31 8.08 -14.55
CA VAL A 718 23.28 9.00 -15.68
C VAL A 718 21.84 9.34 -16.04
N ARG A 719 21.58 10.63 -16.37
CA ARG A 719 20.30 11.13 -16.88
C ARG A 719 20.53 11.87 -18.20
N PHE A 720 19.62 11.77 -19.16
CA PHE A 720 19.68 12.43 -20.46
C PHE A 720 18.30 12.79 -20.99
#